data_e43f4b7e7aac2ef70c22901c00352f65
#
_entry.id   e43f4b7e7aac2ef70c22901c00352f65
#
_cell.length_a   1.000
_cell.length_b   1.000
_cell.length_c   1.000
_cell.angle_alpha   90.00
_cell.angle_beta   90.00
_cell.angle_gamma   90.00
#
_symmetry.space_group_name_H-M   'P 1'
#
loop_
_entity.id
_entity.type
_entity.pdbx_description
1 polymer ?
#
loop_
_entity_poly.entity_id
_entity_poly.type
_entity_poly.pdbx_seq_one_letter_code
_entity_poly.pdbx_strand_id
1 'polypeptide(L)'
;LSKIRIYELAKELNISSKELIELLSEEFSIAVKNHMSVIEEEDANLIKEFLSDKAENAEDDKNIESAVDENNDSNNKSNKNNKKSKSKNIPKDKESEEEEKIIEIDDTITVKELSEKIGKSSTEVIKQLIFMGVMAAINQEIDFSTAEKLAEKFDVIVVKKEKNIDKEISEQQEEEEIESEDNLQKRPPVVTVMGHVDHGKTSLLDAIRKSKVTSHEAGGITQHIGAYTVTINGEKITFLDTPGHEAFTAMRARGAQITDIVILVVAADDGIMPQTEEAINHCKAANVPIVVAINKIDRPGANIDKVKQELTEYGLVPEDWGGDIICVPVSAHTKEGIDTLLEMVLLTAEVQELKANSNRNARGAVIEAKLDKGRGAVATLLVQNGTLNVGDSIIVGTTYGRIRAMFDDKGKKIKSAGPSIPVEILGLSEVPQAGDKFNEVKDEKTARELADGRKQKVREEYLQSTHKVSLEDLYNQIKEGKVKELNIIVKADVQGSIEALKQSLQKLSTDEVKVRVIHGAVGAITETDISLASASNAIIIGFNVRPDVNAEKAAEREAVDMKTYRVIYTAIDDIKAAMLGMLEPDYKENVIGKAEIRRTYKISSIGTIAGCYVLDGKITRNSSVRIIRDGIVVFESELASLKRFKDDVKEVAQGYECGLSIEKFNDIKEGDIVEAYVMEEIKKKEL
;
A
#
# COMPACT_ATOMS: atom_id res chain seq x y z
N LEU A 1 4.24 -18.08 -3.87
CA LEU A 1 3.07 -18.79 -4.38
C LEU A 1 2.38 -19.41 -3.19
N SER A 2 1.19 -18.91 -2.83
CA SER A 2 0.35 -19.50 -1.80
C SER A 2 -0.05 -20.90 -2.28
N LYS A 3 -0.13 -21.82 -1.33
CA LYS A 3 -0.44 -23.22 -1.63
C LYS A 3 -1.73 -23.57 -0.93
N ILE A 4 -2.70 -24.07 -1.68
CA ILE A 4 -4.02 -24.45 -1.18
C ILE A 4 -4.06 -25.98 -1.06
N ARG A 5 -4.65 -26.49 0.02
CA ARG A 5 -4.84 -27.94 0.18
C ARG A 5 -6.07 -28.41 -0.60
N ILE A 6 -6.00 -29.61 -1.15
CA ILE A 6 -7.09 -30.16 -1.98
C ILE A 6 -8.42 -30.21 -1.26
N TYR A 7 -8.45 -30.53 0.04
CA TYR A 7 -9.70 -30.58 0.80
C TYR A 7 -10.33 -29.17 1.00
N GLU A 8 -9.49 -28.11 1.09
CA GLU A 8 -9.94 -26.71 1.17
C GLU A 8 -10.58 -26.27 -0.15
N LEU A 9 -9.91 -26.60 -1.25
CA LEU A 9 -10.42 -26.32 -2.60
C LEU A 9 -11.71 -27.10 -2.89
N ALA A 10 -11.79 -28.38 -2.47
CA ALA A 10 -12.98 -29.21 -2.61
C ALA A 10 -14.17 -28.66 -1.82
N LYS A 11 -13.92 -28.16 -0.62
CA LYS A 11 -14.94 -27.52 0.23
C LYS A 11 -15.46 -26.20 -0.38
N GLU A 12 -14.54 -25.42 -0.95
CA GLU A 12 -14.88 -24.14 -1.59
C GLU A 12 -15.69 -24.34 -2.89
N LEU A 13 -15.43 -25.42 -3.63
CA LEU A 13 -16.13 -25.79 -4.86
C LEU A 13 -17.38 -26.66 -4.60
N ASN A 14 -17.67 -27.01 -3.34
CA ASN A 14 -18.79 -27.86 -2.93
C ASN A 14 -18.86 -29.22 -3.63
N ILE A 15 -17.68 -29.84 -3.87
CA ILE A 15 -17.50 -31.17 -4.47
C ILE A 15 -16.70 -32.08 -3.51
N SER A 16 -16.83 -33.41 -3.66
CA SER A 16 -16.08 -34.32 -2.79
C SER A 16 -14.58 -34.30 -3.10
N SER A 17 -13.73 -34.48 -2.08
CA SER A 17 -12.27 -34.50 -2.27
C SER A 17 -11.80 -35.62 -3.22
N LYS A 18 -12.58 -36.72 -3.33
CA LYS A 18 -12.29 -37.82 -4.28
C LYS A 18 -12.56 -37.42 -5.73
N GLU A 19 -13.70 -36.81 -5.97
CA GLU A 19 -14.05 -36.28 -7.31
C GLU A 19 -13.06 -35.22 -7.77
N LEU A 20 -12.61 -34.35 -6.86
CA LEU A 20 -11.59 -33.35 -7.19
C LEU A 20 -10.24 -34.00 -7.54
N ILE A 21 -9.83 -35.07 -6.85
CA ILE A 21 -8.59 -35.81 -7.14
C ILE A 21 -8.68 -36.53 -8.49
N GLU A 22 -9.82 -37.14 -8.81
CA GLU A 22 -10.06 -37.78 -10.13
C GLU A 22 -10.01 -36.74 -11.25
N LEU A 23 -10.68 -35.59 -11.06
CA LEU A 23 -10.70 -34.49 -12.01
C LEU A 23 -9.31 -33.89 -12.25
N LEU A 24 -8.50 -33.75 -11.18
CA LEU A 24 -7.10 -33.32 -11.26
C LEU A 24 -6.22 -34.28 -12.04
N SER A 25 -6.45 -35.61 -11.91
CA SER A 25 -5.68 -36.60 -12.61
C SER A 25 -6.09 -36.78 -14.06
N GLU A 26 -7.40 -36.62 -14.39
CA GLU A 26 -7.94 -36.85 -15.73
C GLU A 26 -7.82 -35.63 -16.64
N GLU A 27 -8.17 -34.42 -16.14
CA GLU A 27 -8.26 -33.20 -16.96
C GLU A 27 -6.99 -32.35 -16.87
N PHE A 28 -6.35 -32.27 -15.70
CA PHE A 28 -5.20 -31.38 -15.48
C PHE A 28 -3.85 -32.11 -15.43
N SER A 29 -3.83 -33.44 -15.52
CA SER A 29 -2.61 -34.25 -15.44
C SER A 29 -1.76 -34.03 -14.16
N ILE A 30 -2.37 -33.52 -13.09
CA ILE A 30 -1.73 -33.28 -11.80
C ILE A 30 -1.86 -34.55 -10.95
N ALA A 31 -0.75 -35.27 -10.77
CA ALA A 31 -0.74 -36.50 -9.98
C ALA A 31 -0.73 -36.22 -8.47
N VAL A 32 -1.86 -36.37 -7.83
CA VAL A 32 -2.05 -36.12 -6.39
C VAL A 32 -2.27 -37.42 -5.66
N LYS A 33 -1.58 -37.60 -4.52
CA LYS A 33 -1.61 -38.89 -3.79
C LYS A 33 -2.72 -39.00 -2.76
N ASN A 34 -3.16 -37.86 -2.19
CA ASN A 34 -4.24 -37.83 -1.18
C ASN A 34 -4.79 -36.39 -1.01
N HIS A 35 -5.91 -36.25 -0.31
CA HIS A 35 -6.61 -35.02 -0.05
C HIS A 35 -5.80 -33.96 0.74
N MET A 36 -4.71 -34.38 1.42
CA MET A 36 -3.79 -33.48 2.14
C MET A 36 -2.70 -32.91 1.26
N SER A 37 -2.62 -33.32 0.00
CA SER A 37 -1.67 -32.77 -0.96
C SER A 37 -1.99 -31.31 -1.25
N VAL A 38 -0.96 -30.55 -1.57
CA VAL A 38 -1.03 -29.10 -1.76
C VAL A 38 -0.89 -28.80 -3.25
N ILE A 39 -1.73 -27.92 -3.77
CA ILE A 39 -1.71 -27.42 -5.14
C ILE A 39 -1.30 -25.94 -5.10
N GLU A 40 -0.69 -25.46 -6.16
CA GLU A 40 -0.36 -24.04 -6.30
C GLU A 40 -1.64 -23.23 -6.56
N GLU A 41 -1.69 -22.00 -6.06
CA GLU A 41 -2.87 -21.13 -6.16
C GLU A 41 -3.26 -20.83 -7.61
N GLU A 42 -2.28 -20.78 -8.51
CA GLU A 42 -2.50 -20.60 -9.95
C GLU A 42 -3.30 -21.78 -10.54
N ASP A 43 -2.93 -23.01 -10.18
CA ASP A 43 -3.64 -24.22 -10.60
C ASP A 43 -5.04 -24.28 -9.96
N ALA A 44 -5.18 -23.89 -8.69
CA ALA A 44 -6.46 -23.85 -8.00
C ALA A 44 -7.44 -22.84 -8.64
N ASN A 45 -6.95 -21.69 -9.11
CA ASN A 45 -7.77 -20.69 -9.82
C ASN A 45 -8.19 -21.19 -11.20
N LEU A 46 -7.31 -21.87 -11.94
CA LEU A 46 -7.67 -22.50 -13.23
C LEU A 46 -8.76 -23.56 -13.06
N ILE A 47 -8.71 -24.34 -11.98
CA ILE A 47 -9.72 -25.34 -11.68
C ILE A 47 -11.08 -24.69 -11.35
N LYS A 48 -11.08 -23.56 -10.60
CA LYS A 48 -12.28 -22.78 -10.29
C LYS A 48 -12.92 -22.24 -11.57
N GLU A 49 -12.13 -21.67 -12.46
CA GLU A 49 -12.57 -21.13 -13.75
C GLU A 49 -13.16 -22.23 -14.65
N PHE A 50 -12.48 -23.37 -14.75
CA PHE A 50 -12.95 -24.53 -15.54
C PHE A 50 -14.28 -25.09 -15.03
N LEU A 51 -14.50 -25.16 -13.72
CA LEU A 51 -15.75 -25.64 -13.14
C LEU A 51 -16.87 -24.62 -13.23
N SER A 52 -16.58 -23.32 -13.20
CA SER A 52 -17.57 -22.25 -13.44
C SER A 52 -18.05 -22.27 -14.89
N ASP A 53 -17.17 -22.41 -15.86
CA ASP A 53 -17.49 -22.52 -17.28
C ASP A 53 -18.31 -23.79 -17.58
N LYS A 54 -18.04 -24.89 -16.87
CA LYS A 54 -18.79 -26.14 -17.01
C LYS A 54 -20.19 -26.05 -16.39
N ALA A 55 -20.35 -25.22 -15.34
CA ALA A 55 -21.64 -24.93 -14.73
C ALA A 55 -22.50 -24.00 -15.59
N GLU A 56 -21.90 -22.96 -16.20
CA GLU A 56 -22.60 -22.06 -17.13
C GLU A 56 -23.06 -22.78 -18.40
N ASN A 57 -22.20 -23.65 -18.98
CA ASN A 57 -22.59 -24.46 -20.13
C ASN A 57 -23.67 -25.51 -19.80
N ALA A 58 -23.78 -25.97 -18.56
CA ALA A 58 -24.85 -26.89 -18.13
C ALA A 58 -26.19 -26.17 -17.85
N GLU A 59 -26.20 -24.86 -17.59
CA GLU A 59 -27.39 -24.04 -17.49
C GLU A 59 -27.90 -23.63 -18.89
N ASP A 60 -27.01 -23.39 -19.84
CA ASP A 60 -27.38 -23.11 -21.24
C ASP A 60 -28.00 -24.34 -21.94
N ASP A 61 -27.54 -25.56 -21.69
CA ASP A 61 -28.13 -26.78 -22.21
C ASP A 61 -29.52 -27.05 -21.60
N LYS A 62 -29.75 -26.70 -20.34
CA LYS A 62 -31.08 -26.78 -19.72
C LYS A 62 -32.09 -25.75 -20.28
N ASN A 63 -31.60 -24.60 -20.67
CA ASN A 63 -32.42 -23.57 -21.32
C ASN A 63 -32.75 -23.89 -22.77
N ILE A 64 -31.97 -24.70 -23.47
CA ILE A 64 -32.24 -25.19 -24.83
C ILE A 64 -33.26 -26.32 -24.82
N GLU A 65 -33.27 -27.23 -23.83
CA GLU A 65 -34.31 -28.25 -23.69
C GLU A 65 -35.67 -27.69 -23.26
N SER A 66 -35.73 -26.58 -22.51
CA SER A 66 -37.00 -25.94 -22.13
C SER A 66 -37.65 -25.08 -23.26
N ALA A 67 -36.94 -24.80 -24.35
CA ALA A 67 -37.44 -24.00 -25.46
C ALA A 67 -37.97 -24.85 -26.64
N VAL A 68 -37.91 -26.16 -26.61
CA VAL A 68 -38.34 -27.08 -27.67
C VAL A 68 -39.69 -27.74 -27.37
N ASP A 69 -40.24 -27.67 -26.16
CA ASP A 69 -41.49 -28.35 -25.75
C ASP A 69 -42.78 -27.51 -25.80
N GLU A 70 -42.78 -26.32 -26.40
CA GLU A 70 -44.00 -25.51 -26.54
C GLU A 70 -44.64 -25.50 -27.96
N ASN A 71 -44.44 -26.53 -28.81
CA ASN A 71 -45.22 -26.62 -30.01
C ASN A 71 -45.52 -28.09 -30.39
N ASN A 72 -46.42 -28.73 -29.70
CA ASN A 72 -47.32 -29.75 -30.29
C ASN A 72 -48.39 -30.19 -29.29
N ASP A 73 -49.48 -29.44 -29.24
CA ASP A 73 -50.73 -29.89 -28.66
C ASP A 73 -51.61 -30.36 -29.79
N SER A 74 -51.97 -31.64 -29.83
CA SER A 74 -53.29 -32.18 -30.09
C SER A 74 -53.26 -33.68 -30.41
N ASN A 75 -54.14 -34.36 -29.69
CA ASN A 75 -54.69 -35.68 -29.95
C ASN A 75 -53.91 -36.95 -29.58
N ASN A 76 -54.19 -37.59 -28.47
CA ASN A 76 -55.18 -38.67 -28.47
C ASN A 76 -55.36 -39.33 -27.08
N LYS A 77 -56.60 -39.55 -26.77
CA LYS A 77 -57.11 -40.32 -25.63
C LYS A 77 -56.81 -41.80 -25.78
N SER A 78 -56.65 -42.41 -24.65
CA SER A 78 -57.25 -43.68 -24.21
C SER A 78 -56.32 -44.85 -23.87
N ASN A 79 -56.65 -45.31 -22.72
CA ASN A 79 -56.70 -46.69 -22.23
C ASN A 79 -55.55 -47.33 -21.42
N LYS A 80 -55.84 -47.33 -20.12
CA LYS A 80 -55.88 -48.50 -19.18
C LYS A 80 -55.09 -49.75 -19.59
N ASN A 81 -54.21 -50.26 -18.78
CA ASN A 81 -54.48 -51.33 -17.81
C ASN A 81 -53.17 -51.93 -17.18
N ASN A 82 -53.24 -52.00 -15.87
CA ASN A 82 -52.74 -53.10 -15.01
C ASN A 82 -51.98 -54.26 -15.67
N LYS A 83 -50.76 -54.51 -15.14
CA LYS A 83 -50.48 -55.87 -14.65
C LYS A 83 -49.28 -55.85 -13.63
N LYS A 84 -49.61 -56.37 -12.43
CA LYS A 84 -48.65 -56.86 -11.45
C LYS A 84 -47.85 -58.00 -12.05
N SER A 85 -46.54 -58.00 -11.83
CA SER A 85 -45.84 -59.28 -11.66
C SER A 85 -44.70 -59.13 -10.67
N LYS A 86 -44.77 -60.06 -9.73
CA LYS A 86 -43.76 -60.35 -8.72
C LYS A 86 -42.45 -60.79 -9.37
N SER A 87 -41.28 -60.36 -8.86
CA SER A 87 -40.37 -61.38 -8.32
C SER A 87 -38.99 -60.81 -7.95
N LYS A 88 -38.57 -61.30 -6.89
CA LYS A 88 -37.26 -61.75 -6.38
C LYS A 88 -36.30 -60.72 -5.84
N ASN A 89 -36.25 -60.78 -4.50
CA ASN A 89 -35.14 -60.37 -3.66
C ASN A 89 -33.79 -60.94 -4.14
N ILE A 90 -32.86 -60.06 -4.39
CA ILE A 90 -31.41 -60.31 -4.32
C ILE A 90 -30.90 -59.32 -3.28
N PRO A 91 -30.10 -59.71 -2.28
CA PRO A 91 -29.61 -58.81 -1.27
C PRO A 91 -28.66 -57.79 -1.90
N LYS A 92 -28.97 -56.52 -1.80
CA LYS A 92 -27.99 -55.47 -1.99
C LYS A 92 -27.11 -55.43 -0.77
N ASP A 93 -25.87 -55.74 -0.93
CA ASP A 93 -24.82 -55.38 -0.01
C ASP A 93 -24.90 -53.86 0.23
N LYS A 94 -24.93 -53.51 1.53
CA LYS A 94 -24.81 -52.15 1.99
C LYS A 94 -23.35 -51.76 1.75
N GLU A 95 -23.04 -51.11 0.67
CA GLU A 95 -21.95 -50.13 0.63
C GLU A 95 -22.36 -48.98 1.54
N SER A 96 -21.71 -48.92 2.66
CA SER A 96 -21.78 -47.79 3.59
C SER A 96 -21.10 -46.60 2.87
N GLU A 97 -21.84 -45.59 2.54
CA GLU A 97 -21.34 -44.23 2.31
C GLU A 97 -20.60 -43.82 3.60
N GLU A 98 -19.32 -43.95 3.65
CA GLU A 98 -18.48 -43.36 4.68
C GLU A 98 -18.35 -41.86 4.34
N GLU A 99 -19.24 -41.04 4.91
CA GLU A 99 -19.07 -39.63 5.01
C GLU A 99 -17.74 -39.36 5.74
N GLU A 100 -16.77 -38.76 5.06
CA GLU A 100 -15.51 -38.31 5.67
C GLU A 100 -15.86 -37.32 6.79
N LYS A 101 -15.70 -37.73 8.05
CA LYS A 101 -15.97 -36.87 9.21
C LYS A 101 -14.84 -35.87 9.38
N ILE A 102 -15.12 -34.61 9.09
CA ILE A 102 -14.23 -33.50 9.41
C ILE A 102 -14.52 -33.06 10.84
N ILE A 103 -13.51 -33.04 11.70
CA ILE A 103 -13.62 -32.66 13.11
C ILE A 103 -12.78 -31.42 13.37
N GLU A 104 -13.40 -30.37 13.86
CA GLU A 104 -12.71 -29.17 14.32
C GLU A 104 -12.28 -29.33 15.79
N ILE A 105 -10.99 -29.07 16.06
CA ILE A 105 -10.44 -29.10 17.43
C ILE A 105 -9.62 -27.82 17.71
N ASP A 106 -9.62 -27.41 18.98
CA ASP A 106 -8.78 -26.31 19.48
C ASP A 106 -7.28 -26.72 19.54
N ASP A 107 -6.39 -25.82 19.95
CA ASP A 107 -4.94 -26.09 20.11
C ASP A 107 -4.64 -27.26 21.02
N THR A 108 -5.48 -27.50 22.02
CA THR A 108 -5.46 -28.67 22.91
C THR A 108 -6.88 -29.26 23.02
N ILE A 109 -6.97 -30.57 23.10
CA ILE A 109 -8.25 -31.28 23.28
C ILE A 109 -8.05 -32.40 24.28
N THR A 110 -9.08 -32.67 25.13
CA THR A 110 -9.02 -33.81 26.04
C THR A 110 -9.23 -35.12 25.25
N VAL A 111 -8.58 -36.21 25.69
CA VAL A 111 -8.73 -37.55 25.07
C VAL A 111 -10.20 -37.99 25.04
N LYS A 112 -10.99 -37.62 26.03
CA LYS A 112 -12.41 -37.89 26.10
C LYS A 112 -13.20 -37.18 25.00
N GLU A 113 -13.02 -35.86 24.86
CA GLU A 113 -13.71 -35.07 23.85
C GLU A 113 -13.32 -35.48 22.42
N LEU A 114 -12.03 -35.79 22.21
CA LEU A 114 -11.56 -36.31 20.93
C LEU A 114 -12.22 -37.66 20.61
N SER A 115 -12.33 -38.57 21.59
CA SER A 115 -12.99 -39.85 21.39
C SER A 115 -14.48 -39.73 21.06
N GLU A 116 -15.19 -38.77 21.67
CA GLU A 116 -16.60 -38.44 21.40
C GLU A 116 -16.78 -37.87 19.99
N LYS A 117 -15.88 -36.97 19.58
CA LYS A 117 -15.91 -36.34 18.23
C LYS A 117 -15.59 -37.37 17.12
N ILE A 118 -14.60 -38.22 17.32
CA ILE A 118 -14.23 -39.31 16.35
C ILE A 118 -15.34 -40.38 16.32
N GLY A 119 -16.12 -40.52 17.41
CA GLY A 119 -17.17 -41.55 17.54
C GLY A 119 -16.60 -42.93 17.85
N LYS A 120 -15.42 -43.00 18.51
CA LYS A 120 -14.76 -44.24 18.95
C LYS A 120 -14.68 -44.29 20.46
N SER A 121 -14.47 -45.48 21.03
CA SER A 121 -14.34 -45.62 22.49
C SER A 121 -13.03 -44.97 22.99
N SER A 122 -13.08 -44.30 24.16
CA SER A 122 -11.90 -43.68 24.77
C SER A 122 -10.77 -44.69 25.02
N THR A 123 -11.11 -45.98 25.23
CA THR A 123 -10.15 -47.06 25.39
C THR A 123 -9.38 -47.39 24.11
N GLU A 124 -10.01 -47.28 22.94
CA GLU A 124 -9.36 -47.49 21.64
C GLU A 124 -8.44 -46.31 21.30
N VAL A 125 -8.90 -45.09 21.59
CA VAL A 125 -8.12 -43.85 21.41
C VAL A 125 -6.85 -43.88 22.27
N ILE A 126 -6.97 -44.26 23.56
CA ILE A 126 -5.82 -44.39 24.48
C ILE A 126 -4.87 -45.49 24.02
N LYS A 127 -5.39 -46.63 23.52
CA LYS A 127 -4.56 -47.70 22.99
C LYS A 127 -3.72 -47.25 21.79
N GLN A 128 -4.29 -46.47 20.90
CA GLN A 128 -3.55 -45.90 19.77
C GLN A 128 -2.53 -44.84 20.21
N LEU A 129 -2.84 -43.99 21.20
CA LEU A 129 -1.90 -43.05 21.79
C LEU A 129 -0.68 -43.77 22.39
N ILE A 130 -0.89 -44.89 23.10
CA ILE A 130 0.19 -45.70 23.65
C ILE A 130 1.06 -46.29 22.53
N PHE A 131 0.45 -46.75 21.42
CA PHE A 131 1.19 -47.24 20.26
C PHE A 131 2.02 -46.14 19.57
N MET A 132 1.60 -44.86 19.70
CA MET A 132 2.36 -43.68 19.22
C MET A 132 3.40 -43.20 20.25
N GLY A 133 3.52 -43.87 21.41
CA GLY A 133 4.47 -43.51 22.45
C GLY A 133 4.02 -42.39 23.40
N VAL A 134 2.74 -41.99 23.30
CA VAL A 134 2.14 -40.93 24.15
C VAL A 134 1.28 -41.60 25.22
N MET A 135 1.66 -41.46 26.48
CA MET A 135 0.86 -41.93 27.61
C MET A 135 -0.08 -40.77 28.03
N ALA A 136 -1.36 -40.90 27.72
CA ALA A 136 -2.36 -39.91 28.12
C ALA A 136 -3.54 -40.60 28.85
N ALA A 137 -3.97 -39.96 29.93
CA ALA A 137 -5.19 -40.36 30.67
C ALA A 137 -6.45 -39.81 29.98
N ILE A 138 -7.65 -40.35 30.31
CA ILE A 138 -8.93 -39.97 29.67
C ILE A 138 -9.19 -38.45 29.74
N ASN A 139 -8.85 -37.82 30.86
CA ASN A 139 -9.06 -36.37 31.06
C ASN A 139 -7.81 -35.52 30.80
N GLN A 140 -6.78 -36.09 30.18
CA GLN A 140 -5.58 -35.38 29.87
C GLN A 140 -5.70 -34.70 28.50
N GLU A 141 -5.21 -33.48 28.40
CA GLU A 141 -5.13 -32.74 27.17
C GLU A 141 -3.96 -33.20 26.29
N ILE A 142 -4.19 -33.31 25.00
CA ILE A 142 -3.22 -33.61 23.98
C ILE A 142 -3.15 -32.44 23.01
N ASP A 143 -1.98 -32.19 22.45
CA ASP A 143 -1.73 -31.15 21.48
C ASP A 143 -2.32 -31.50 20.10
N PHE A 144 -2.59 -30.49 19.30
CA PHE A 144 -3.16 -30.60 17.95
C PHE A 144 -2.38 -31.60 17.08
N SER A 145 -1.05 -31.54 17.09
CA SER A 145 -0.20 -32.41 16.25
C SER A 145 -0.31 -33.90 16.61
N THR A 146 -0.56 -34.20 17.89
CA THR A 146 -0.80 -35.55 18.36
C THR A 146 -2.23 -36.02 18.02
N ALA A 147 -3.21 -35.12 18.15
CA ALA A 147 -4.59 -35.39 17.78
C ALA A 147 -4.77 -35.59 16.27
N GLU A 148 -4.09 -34.83 15.42
CA GLU A 148 -4.05 -34.96 13.96
C GLU A 148 -3.54 -36.34 13.54
N LYS A 149 -2.36 -36.74 14.02
CA LYS A 149 -1.77 -38.04 13.73
C LYS A 149 -2.60 -39.23 14.23
N LEU A 150 -3.34 -39.03 15.33
CA LEU A 150 -4.24 -40.02 15.86
C LEU A 150 -5.50 -40.16 14.99
N ALA A 151 -6.09 -39.05 14.60
CA ALA A 151 -7.30 -39.01 13.78
C ALA A 151 -7.05 -39.57 12.37
N GLU A 152 -5.88 -39.31 11.79
CA GLU A 152 -5.44 -39.90 10.52
C GLU A 152 -5.48 -41.44 10.54
N LYS A 153 -5.23 -42.08 11.70
CA LYS A 153 -5.35 -43.55 11.86
C LYS A 153 -6.77 -44.06 11.93
N PHE A 154 -7.72 -43.17 12.15
CA PHE A 154 -9.15 -43.49 12.20
C PHE A 154 -9.89 -43.00 10.95
N ASP A 155 -9.18 -42.59 9.89
CA ASP A 155 -9.71 -42.02 8.64
C ASP A 155 -10.63 -40.80 8.91
N VAL A 156 -10.24 -39.96 9.88
CA VAL A 156 -10.96 -38.73 10.26
C VAL A 156 -10.03 -37.54 10.03
N ILE A 157 -10.54 -36.54 9.34
CA ILE A 157 -9.81 -35.30 9.09
C ILE A 157 -10.01 -34.37 10.28
N VAL A 158 -8.89 -33.94 10.89
CA VAL A 158 -8.92 -32.97 11.97
C VAL A 158 -8.45 -31.64 11.44
N VAL A 159 -9.30 -30.62 11.52
CA VAL A 159 -8.99 -29.24 11.17
C VAL A 159 -8.84 -28.45 12.46
N LYS A 160 -7.79 -27.65 12.54
CA LYS A 160 -7.62 -26.73 13.65
C LYS A 160 -8.78 -25.73 13.60
N LYS A 161 -9.57 -25.70 14.67
CA LYS A 161 -10.60 -24.67 14.82
C LYS A 161 -9.87 -23.33 14.89
N GLU A 162 -9.74 -22.67 13.76
CA GLU A 162 -9.37 -21.27 13.79
C GLU A 162 -10.46 -20.57 14.61
N LYS A 163 -10.10 -20.06 15.77
CA LYS A 163 -10.91 -19.07 16.45
C LYS A 163 -10.94 -17.84 15.53
N ASN A 164 -11.80 -17.89 14.53
CA ASN A 164 -12.15 -16.73 13.73
C ASN A 164 -12.97 -15.79 14.61
N ILE A 165 -12.31 -15.29 15.67
CA ILE A 165 -12.90 -14.37 16.64
C ILE A 165 -13.36 -13.10 15.89
N ASP A 166 -12.69 -12.78 14.78
CA ASP A 166 -13.13 -11.72 13.88
C ASP A 166 -14.44 -12.08 13.16
N LYS A 167 -14.70 -13.37 12.86
CA LYS A 167 -16.00 -13.85 12.36
C LYS A 167 -17.07 -13.89 13.45
N GLU A 168 -16.75 -14.34 14.66
CA GLU A 168 -17.69 -14.32 15.79
C GLU A 168 -18.11 -12.89 16.13
N ILE A 169 -17.19 -11.90 16.03
CA ILE A 169 -17.53 -10.48 16.20
C ILE A 169 -18.37 -9.98 15.02
N SER A 170 -18.08 -10.36 13.77
CA SER A 170 -18.88 -9.97 12.62
C SER A 170 -20.25 -10.65 12.61
N GLU A 171 -20.36 -11.92 12.96
CA GLU A 171 -21.62 -12.65 13.05
C GLU A 171 -22.49 -12.12 14.20
N GLN A 172 -21.93 -11.83 15.38
CA GLN A 172 -22.63 -11.13 16.46
C GLN A 172 -23.07 -9.71 16.07
N GLN A 173 -22.30 -9.04 15.22
CA GLN A 173 -22.64 -7.71 14.68
C GLN A 173 -23.75 -7.79 13.63
N GLU A 174 -23.77 -8.81 12.77
CA GLU A 174 -24.83 -9.06 11.79
C GLU A 174 -26.14 -9.48 12.47
N GLU A 175 -26.10 -10.36 13.48
CA GLU A 175 -27.28 -10.72 14.27
C GLU A 175 -27.85 -9.50 15.03
N GLU A 176 -26.98 -8.64 15.60
CA GLU A 176 -27.40 -7.39 16.22
C GLU A 176 -27.90 -6.35 15.16
N GLU A 177 -27.50 -6.39 13.91
CA GLU A 177 -28.03 -5.53 12.84
C GLU A 177 -29.48 -5.85 12.51
N ILE A 178 -29.87 -7.12 12.52
CA ILE A 178 -31.24 -7.58 12.22
C ILE A 178 -32.22 -7.21 13.34
N GLU A 179 -31.78 -7.19 14.60
CA GLU A 179 -32.66 -6.89 15.75
C GLU A 179 -32.90 -5.39 16.03
N SER A 180 -32.21 -4.47 15.36
CA SER A 180 -32.10 -3.07 15.78
C SER A 180 -32.68 -2.00 14.85
N GLU A 181 -33.46 -2.36 13.81
CA GLU A 181 -34.06 -1.38 12.89
C GLU A 181 -34.97 -0.34 13.57
N ASP A 182 -35.60 -0.70 14.69
CA ASP A 182 -36.49 0.18 15.46
C ASP A 182 -35.80 1.31 16.22
N ASN A 183 -34.46 1.29 16.37
CA ASN A 183 -33.71 2.27 17.16
C ASN A 183 -32.81 3.22 16.32
N LEU A 184 -32.98 3.22 15.01
CA LEU A 184 -32.20 4.06 14.11
C LEU A 184 -32.57 5.56 14.26
N GLN A 185 -31.60 6.39 14.58
CA GLN A 185 -31.73 7.85 14.65
C GLN A 185 -30.93 8.53 13.55
N LYS A 186 -31.41 9.71 13.06
CA LYS A 186 -30.67 10.54 12.12
C LYS A 186 -29.34 10.95 12.74
N ARG A 187 -28.23 10.71 12.05
CA ARG A 187 -26.89 11.13 12.47
C ARG A 187 -26.37 12.30 11.66
N PRO A 188 -25.47 13.13 12.24
CA PRO A 188 -24.79 14.17 11.47
C PRO A 188 -24.02 13.59 10.29
N PRO A 189 -24.01 14.28 9.13
CA PRO A 189 -23.14 13.85 8.03
C PRO A 189 -21.67 14.10 8.35
N VAL A 190 -20.83 13.20 7.86
CA VAL A 190 -19.37 13.32 7.88
C VAL A 190 -18.93 13.73 6.47
N VAL A 191 -18.24 14.86 6.37
CA VAL A 191 -17.91 15.50 5.10
C VAL A 191 -16.41 15.69 4.95
N THR A 192 -15.80 15.12 3.92
CA THR A 192 -14.39 15.38 3.60
C THR A 192 -14.27 16.48 2.57
N VAL A 193 -13.29 17.37 2.75
CA VAL A 193 -12.95 18.42 1.78
C VAL A 193 -11.72 18.00 0.99
N MET A 194 -11.85 17.90 -0.33
CA MET A 194 -10.79 17.48 -1.25
C MET A 194 -10.59 18.49 -2.39
N GLY A 195 -9.52 18.34 -3.14
CA GLY A 195 -9.18 19.18 -4.30
C GLY A 195 -7.69 19.49 -4.35
N HIS A 196 -7.27 20.22 -5.37
CA HIS A 196 -5.88 20.58 -5.62
C HIS A 196 -5.27 21.49 -4.54
N VAL A 197 -3.93 21.51 -4.44
CA VAL A 197 -3.19 22.51 -3.66
C VAL A 197 -3.60 23.90 -4.16
N ASP A 198 -3.63 24.90 -3.27
CA ASP A 198 -3.97 26.29 -3.57
C ASP A 198 -5.39 26.58 -4.11
N HIS A 199 -6.26 25.59 -4.26
CA HIS A 199 -7.68 25.81 -4.59
C HIS A 199 -8.49 26.39 -3.41
N GLY A 200 -7.85 26.54 -2.24
CA GLY A 200 -8.42 27.22 -1.09
C GLY A 200 -9.27 26.34 -0.15
N LYS A 201 -9.00 25.03 -0.10
CA LYS A 201 -9.67 24.08 0.83
C LYS A 201 -9.63 24.55 2.27
N THR A 202 -8.42 24.73 2.82
CA THR A 202 -8.24 25.16 4.22
C THR A 202 -8.79 26.56 4.47
N SER A 203 -8.72 27.47 3.48
CA SER A 203 -9.33 28.81 3.58
C SER A 203 -10.85 28.73 3.63
N LEU A 204 -11.47 27.81 2.85
CA LEU A 204 -12.91 27.56 2.88
C LEU A 204 -13.32 27.00 4.25
N LEU A 205 -12.57 26.03 4.76
CA LEU A 205 -12.81 25.45 6.09
C LEU A 205 -12.60 26.47 7.22
N ASP A 206 -11.59 27.31 7.13
CA ASP A 206 -11.39 28.44 8.08
C ASP A 206 -12.57 29.41 8.06
N ALA A 207 -13.12 29.68 6.87
CA ALA A 207 -14.30 30.56 6.75
C ALA A 207 -15.55 29.92 7.36
N ILE A 208 -15.75 28.61 7.18
CA ILE A 208 -16.86 27.81 7.78
C ILE A 208 -16.71 27.77 9.31
N ARG A 209 -15.51 27.45 9.80
CA ARG A 209 -15.19 27.29 11.23
C ARG A 209 -15.06 28.63 11.96
N LYS A 210 -14.90 29.75 11.24
CA LYS A 210 -14.54 31.06 11.77
C LYS A 210 -13.21 31.04 12.54
N SER A 211 -12.24 30.29 12.04
CA SER A 211 -10.89 30.12 12.59
C SER A 211 -9.82 30.68 11.65
N LYS A 212 -8.54 30.53 12.01
CA LYS A 212 -7.39 30.94 11.20
C LYS A 212 -6.30 29.89 11.27
N VAL A 213 -6.63 28.64 10.94
CA VAL A 213 -5.70 27.50 11.02
C VAL A 213 -4.57 27.65 10.00
N THR A 214 -4.89 28.10 8.77
CA THR A 214 -3.91 28.40 7.72
C THR A 214 -2.73 29.26 8.16
N SER A 215 -2.93 30.20 9.07
CA SER A 215 -1.85 31.08 9.55
C SER A 215 -0.90 30.40 10.54
N HIS A 216 -1.23 29.25 11.08
CA HIS A 216 -0.45 28.52 12.09
C HIS A 216 0.25 27.29 11.52
N GLU A 217 -0.16 26.81 10.35
CA GLU A 217 0.46 25.66 9.71
C GLU A 217 1.79 26.01 9.03
N ALA A 218 2.77 25.11 9.15
CA ALA A 218 4.07 25.28 8.54
C ALA A 218 3.97 25.28 7.00
N GLY A 219 4.44 26.33 6.37
CA GLY A 219 4.33 26.51 4.91
C GLY A 219 2.94 26.93 4.43
N GLY A 220 1.96 27.18 5.33
CA GLY A 220 0.59 27.56 4.98
C GLY A 220 -0.20 26.45 4.26
N ILE A 221 0.21 25.18 4.41
CA ILE A 221 -0.41 24.00 3.80
C ILE A 221 -0.82 23.00 4.87
N THR A 222 -2.01 22.43 4.73
CA THR A 222 -2.48 21.34 5.60
C THR A 222 -1.69 20.08 5.35
N GLN A 223 -1.12 19.50 6.41
CA GLN A 223 -0.30 18.30 6.35
C GLN A 223 -0.82 17.17 7.25
N HIS A 224 -1.87 17.41 8.02
CA HIS A 224 -2.55 16.46 8.91
C HIS A 224 -4.03 16.38 8.57
N ILE A 225 -4.67 15.27 8.93
CA ILE A 225 -6.13 15.18 8.81
C ILE A 225 -6.76 15.87 10.03
N GLY A 226 -7.38 17.03 9.81
CA GLY A 226 -8.16 17.73 10.83
C GLY A 226 -9.60 17.22 10.87
N ALA A 227 -10.15 16.95 12.07
CA ALA A 227 -11.56 16.60 12.24
C ALA A 227 -12.24 17.53 13.22
N TYR A 228 -13.38 18.11 12.84
CA TYR A 228 -14.11 19.05 13.69
C TYR A 228 -15.59 19.12 13.34
N THR A 229 -16.41 19.55 14.31
CA THR A 229 -17.86 19.64 14.15
C THR A 229 -18.32 21.09 14.10
N VAL A 230 -19.14 21.41 13.10
CA VAL A 230 -19.80 22.72 12.95
C VAL A 230 -21.30 22.57 13.13
N THR A 231 -21.94 23.52 13.77
CA THR A 231 -23.41 23.55 13.91
C THR A 231 -23.98 24.68 13.05
N ILE A 232 -24.92 24.34 12.17
CA ILE A 232 -25.56 25.25 11.22
C ILE A 232 -27.06 25.04 11.32
N ASN A 233 -27.81 26.11 11.52
CA ASN A 233 -29.28 26.06 11.65
C ASN A 233 -29.79 25.01 12.67
N GLY A 234 -28.96 24.65 13.67
CA GLY A 234 -29.28 23.65 14.68
C GLY A 234 -28.84 22.21 14.31
N GLU A 235 -28.46 21.96 13.08
CA GLU A 235 -27.91 20.68 12.62
C GLU A 235 -26.39 20.67 12.70
N LYS A 236 -25.81 19.50 12.99
CA LYS A 236 -24.37 19.30 13.08
C LYS A 236 -23.82 18.69 11.80
N ILE A 237 -22.67 19.17 11.35
CA ILE A 237 -21.88 18.59 10.25
C ILE A 237 -20.48 18.35 10.80
N THR A 238 -19.92 17.17 10.56
CA THR A 238 -18.55 16.86 10.90
C THR A 238 -17.68 16.95 9.65
N PHE A 239 -16.69 17.82 9.68
CA PHE A 239 -15.74 18.02 8.59
C PHE A 239 -14.44 17.28 8.84
N LEU A 240 -13.91 16.68 7.78
CA LEU A 240 -12.55 16.16 7.71
C LEU A 240 -11.75 16.97 6.68
N ASP A 241 -10.71 17.65 7.16
CA ASP A 241 -9.78 18.38 6.30
C ASP A 241 -8.67 17.43 5.84
N THR A 242 -8.46 17.30 4.52
CA THR A 242 -7.43 16.44 3.96
C THR A 242 -6.37 17.26 3.22
N PRO A 243 -5.06 16.88 3.37
CA PRO A 243 -3.99 17.51 2.63
C PRO A 243 -4.19 17.39 1.10
N GLY A 244 -3.96 18.50 0.39
CA GLY A 244 -4.11 18.53 -1.08
C GLY A 244 -2.91 17.98 -1.86
N HIS A 245 -1.74 17.87 -1.23
CA HIS A 245 -0.51 17.49 -1.90
C HIS A 245 -0.46 16.02 -2.31
N GLU A 246 0.17 15.73 -3.45
CA GLU A 246 0.33 14.38 -4.02
C GLU A 246 0.90 13.37 -3.02
N ALA A 247 1.86 13.76 -2.18
CA ALA A 247 2.43 12.90 -1.16
C ALA A 247 1.40 12.26 -0.20
N PHE A 248 0.21 12.87 -0.05
CA PHE A 248 -0.82 12.45 0.90
C PHE A 248 -2.00 11.69 0.26
N THR A 249 -1.76 10.97 -0.85
CA THR A 249 -2.78 10.16 -1.55
C THR A 249 -3.50 9.19 -0.62
N ALA A 250 -2.77 8.49 0.27
CA ALA A 250 -3.36 7.57 1.24
C ALA A 250 -4.31 8.27 2.23
N MET A 251 -4.00 9.51 2.65
CA MET A 251 -4.89 10.29 3.51
C MET A 251 -6.18 10.70 2.79
N ARG A 252 -6.12 11.05 1.49
CA ARG A 252 -7.31 11.36 0.68
C ARG A 252 -8.19 10.13 0.47
N ALA A 253 -7.59 8.98 0.11
CA ALA A 253 -8.30 7.72 -0.01
C ALA A 253 -9.04 7.35 1.29
N ARG A 254 -8.35 7.47 2.43
CA ARG A 254 -8.94 7.25 3.76
C ARG A 254 -10.07 8.25 4.04
N GLY A 255 -9.87 9.52 3.73
CA GLY A 255 -10.90 10.54 3.84
C GLY A 255 -12.17 10.14 3.09
N ALA A 256 -12.06 9.70 1.83
CA ALA A 256 -13.21 9.23 1.04
C ALA A 256 -13.90 8.00 1.64
N GLN A 257 -13.14 7.03 2.14
CA GLN A 257 -13.71 5.78 2.69
C GLN A 257 -14.47 5.95 4.02
N ILE A 258 -14.12 6.97 4.80
CA ILE A 258 -14.69 7.17 6.15
C ILE A 258 -15.90 8.11 6.11
N THR A 259 -16.09 8.87 5.04
CA THR A 259 -17.08 9.94 4.93
C THR A 259 -18.32 9.58 4.14
N ASP A 260 -19.38 10.34 4.37
CA ASP A 260 -20.67 10.19 3.70
C ASP A 260 -20.77 11.07 2.44
N ILE A 261 -20.13 12.24 2.45
CA ILE A 261 -20.18 13.23 1.37
C ILE A 261 -18.78 13.82 1.19
N VAL A 262 -18.40 14.12 -0.04
CA VAL A 262 -17.15 14.84 -0.33
C VAL A 262 -17.47 16.20 -0.96
N ILE A 263 -16.86 17.25 -0.40
CA ILE A 263 -16.81 18.58 -1.03
C ILE A 263 -15.55 18.64 -1.89
N LEU A 264 -15.72 18.67 -3.21
CA LEU A 264 -14.63 18.86 -4.16
C LEU A 264 -14.44 20.35 -4.43
N VAL A 265 -13.32 20.91 -3.97
CA VAL A 265 -13.01 22.33 -4.14
C VAL A 265 -12.19 22.53 -5.42
N VAL A 266 -12.76 23.29 -6.36
CA VAL A 266 -12.11 23.64 -7.63
C VAL A 266 -12.01 25.16 -7.73
N ALA A 267 -10.85 25.69 -8.05
CA ALA A 267 -10.70 27.14 -8.24
C ALA A 267 -11.22 27.57 -9.61
N ALA A 268 -12.03 28.65 -9.63
CA ALA A 268 -12.66 29.14 -10.85
C ALA A 268 -11.68 29.77 -11.86
N ASP A 269 -10.48 30.12 -11.40
CA ASP A 269 -9.38 30.70 -12.20
C ASP A 269 -8.47 29.60 -12.81
N ASP A 270 -8.30 28.48 -12.13
CA ASP A 270 -7.34 27.42 -12.51
C ASP A 270 -8.02 26.24 -13.24
N GLY A 271 -9.26 25.86 -12.86
CA GLY A 271 -9.96 24.68 -13.40
C GLY A 271 -9.57 23.36 -12.74
N ILE A 272 -9.70 22.26 -13.47
CA ILE A 272 -9.38 20.90 -12.99
C ILE A 272 -7.88 20.66 -13.12
N MET A 273 -7.26 20.28 -12.01
CA MET A 273 -5.84 19.98 -11.89
C MET A 273 -5.63 18.48 -11.54
N PRO A 274 -4.41 17.90 -11.73
CA PRO A 274 -4.19 16.45 -11.56
C PRO A 274 -4.64 15.89 -10.20
N GLN A 275 -4.47 16.64 -9.11
CA GLN A 275 -4.91 16.20 -7.78
C GLN A 275 -6.44 16.33 -7.61
N THR A 276 -7.12 17.15 -8.42
CA THR A 276 -8.58 17.19 -8.48
C THR A 276 -9.11 15.93 -9.17
N GLU A 277 -8.48 15.50 -10.27
CA GLU A 277 -8.76 14.24 -10.93
C GLU A 277 -8.56 13.03 -10.00
N GLU A 278 -7.43 13.00 -9.27
CA GLU A 278 -7.17 11.98 -8.25
C GLU A 278 -8.29 11.94 -7.18
N ALA A 279 -8.73 13.11 -6.70
CA ALA A 279 -9.81 13.20 -5.72
C ALA A 279 -11.13 12.66 -6.28
N ILE A 280 -11.48 12.96 -7.53
CA ILE A 280 -12.66 12.43 -8.23
C ILE A 280 -12.59 10.89 -8.29
N ASN A 281 -11.44 10.34 -8.64
CA ASN A 281 -11.23 8.90 -8.72
C ASN A 281 -11.37 8.21 -7.36
N HIS A 282 -10.87 8.82 -6.27
CA HIS A 282 -11.07 8.32 -4.91
C HIS A 282 -12.54 8.33 -4.50
N CYS A 283 -13.28 9.39 -4.81
CA CYS A 283 -14.71 9.48 -4.53
C CYS A 283 -15.51 8.42 -5.28
N LYS A 284 -15.21 8.21 -6.57
CA LYS A 284 -15.83 7.17 -7.38
C LYS A 284 -15.54 5.77 -6.85
N ALA A 285 -14.29 5.48 -6.49
CA ALA A 285 -13.88 4.21 -5.91
C ALA A 285 -14.54 3.92 -4.56
N ALA A 286 -14.80 4.97 -3.76
CA ALA A 286 -15.49 4.86 -2.48
C ALA A 286 -17.03 4.93 -2.62
N ASN A 287 -17.55 5.17 -3.82
CA ASN A 287 -18.98 5.37 -4.11
C ASN A 287 -19.66 6.43 -3.23
N VAL A 288 -18.95 7.56 -3.01
CA VAL A 288 -19.41 8.67 -2.17
C VAL A 288 -19.89 9.82 -3.04
N PRO A 289 -21.06 10.44 -2.76
CA PRO A 289 -21.57 11.59 -3.52
C PRO A 289 -20.65 12.80 -3.36
N ILE A 290 -20.56 13.56 -4.45
CA ILE A 290 -19.70 14.72 -4.59
C ILE A 290 -20.56 15.98 -4.68
N VAL A 291 -20.24 16.97 -3.85
CA VAL A 291 -20.72 18.35 -3.98
C VAL A 291 -19.54 19.21 -4.41
N VAL A 292 -19.65 19.91 -5.53
CA VAL A 292 -18.56 20.73 -6.06
C VAL A 292 -18.68 22.16 -5.56
N ALA A 293 -17.62 22.64 -4.90
CA ALA A 293 -17.45 24.03 -4.49
C ALA A 293 -16.51 24.74 -5.48
N ILE A 294 -17.05 25.56 -6.37
CA ILE A 294 -16.27 26.36 -7.33
C ILE A 294 -15.81 27.61 -6.59
N ASN A 295 -14.57 27.60 -6.11
CA ASN A 295 -14.00 28.63 -5.23
C ASN A 295 -13.27 29.74 -6.01
N LYS A 296 -12.95 30.84 -5.33
CA LYS A 296 -12.24 32.02 -5.86
C LYS A 296 -13.03 32.78 -6.94
N ILE A 297 -14.35 32.81 -6.85
CA ILE A 297 -15.19 33.57 -7.80
C ILE A 297 -14.93 35.06 -7.78
N ASP A 298 -14.28 35.57 -6.71
CA ASP A 298 -13.87 36.97 -6.53
C ASP A 298 -12.64 37.35 -7.37
N ARG A 299 -11.92 36.40 -7.96
CA ARG A 299 -10.72 36.68 -8.75
C ARG A 299 -11.02 37.15 -10.19
N PRO A 300 -10.22 38.09 -10.72
CA PRO A 300 -10.30 38.44 -12.13
C PRO A 300 -9.86 37.23 -12.97
N GLY A 301 -10.71 36.74 -13.87
CA GLY A 301 -10.47 35.56 -14.68
C GLY A 301 -11.25 34.33 -14.24
N ALA A 302 -12.00 34.39 -13.13
CA ALA A 302 -12.88 33.32 -12.71
C ALA A 302 -13.93 33.00 -13.81
N ASN A 303 -14.00 31.71 -14.20
CA ASN A 303 -14.95 31.24 -15.22
C ASN A 303 -15.64 29.96 -14.74
N ILE A 304 -16.85 30.12 -14.21
CA ILE A 304 -17.65 29.03 -13.63
C ILE A 304 -18.06 28.02 -14.74
N ASP A 305 -18.46 28.52 -15.91
CA ASP A 305 -18.95 27.67 -16.99
C ASP A 305 -17.84 26.78 -17.56
N LYS A 306 -16.60 27.30 -17.64
CA LYS A 306 -15.42 26.53 -18.02
C LYS A 306 -15.19 25.36 -17.05
N VAL A 307 -15.25 25.63 -15.74
CA VAL A 307 -15.08 24.57 -14.73
C VAL A 307 -16.18 23.52 -14.83
N LYS A 308 -17.43 23.93 -15.03
CA LYS A 308 -18.56 22.99 -15.25
C LYS A 308 -18.37 22.13 -16.49
N GLN A 309 -17.84 22.72 -17.57
CA GLN A 309 -17.51 21.96 -18.79
C GLN A 309 -16.41 20.93 -18.56
N GLU A 310 -15.31 21.34 -17.91
CA GLU A 310 -14.22 20.43 -17.56
C GLU A 310 -14.70 19.29 -16.65
N LEU A 311 -15.56 19.54 -15.65
CA LEU A 311 -16.15 18.51 -14.79
C LEU A 311 -16.92 17.46 -15.58
N THR A 312 -17.62 17.87 -16.64
CA THR A 312 -18.38 16.95 -17.50
C THR A 312 -17.45 15.95 -18.23
N GLU A 313 -16.22 16.35 -18.58
CA GLU A 313 -15.23 15.47 -19.21
C GLU A 313 -14.82 14.33 -18.25
N TYR A 314 -14.85 14.57 -16.94
CA TYR A 314 -14.61 13.56 -15.91
C TYR A 314 -15.89 12.81 -15.47
N GLY A 315 -17.01 13.01 -16.17
CA GLY A 315 -18.27 12.32 -15.88
C GLY A 315 -19.04 12.90 -14.69
N LEU A 316 -18.74 14.14 -14.29
CA LEU A 316 -19.46 14.88 -13.27
C LEU A 316 -20.34 15.93 -13.96
N VAL A 317 -21.56 15.54 -14.33
CA VAL A 317 -22.50 16.45 -15.03
C VAL A 317 -23.23 17.31 -13.99
N PRO A 318 -23.13 18.66 -14.09
CA PRO A 318 -23.84 19.55 -13.19
C PRO A 318 -25.37 19.41 -13.29
N GLU A 319 -26.06 19.66 -12.17
CA GLU A 319 -27.53 19.68 -12.10
C GLU A 319 -28.16 20.65 -13.12
N ASP A 320 -27.59 21.84 -13.30
CA ASP A 320 -28.00 22.84 -14.26
C ASP A 320 -28.02 22.30 -15.71
N TRP A 321 -27.26 21.29 -16.02
CA TRP A 321 -27.12 20.64 -17.33
C TRP A 321 -27.84 19.26 -17.40
N GLY A 322 -28.65 18.96 -16.36
CA GLY A 322 -29.46 17.75 -16.30
C GLY A 322 -28.74 16.53 -15.71
N GLY A 323 -27.63 16.76 -14.98
CA GLY A 323 -26.92 15.73 -14.21
C GLY A 323 -27.30 15.71 -12.73
N ASP A 324 -26.50 14.97 -11.95
CA ASP A 324 -26.76 14.73 -10.52
C ASP A 324 -25.78 15.49 -9.60
N ILE A 325 -24.85 16.26 -10.16
CA ILE A 325 -23.79 16.92 -9.40
C ILE A 325 -24.14 18.35 -9.04
N ILE A 326 -24.23 18.61 -7.75
CA ILE A 326 -24.48 19.96 -7.21
C ILE A 326 -23.20 20.78 -7.31
N CYS A 327 -23.25 21.91 -8.03
CA CYS A 327 -22.14 22.84 -8.19
C CYS A 327 -22.49 24.18 -7.55
N VAL A 328 -21.77 24.56 -6.51
CA VAL A 328 -22.00 25.82 -5.78
C VAL A 328 -20.82 26.76 -5.99
N PRO A 329 -21.03 27.97 -6.57
CA PRO A 329 -20.00 29.01 -6.64
C PRO A 329 -19.79 29.62 -5.26
N VAL A 330 -18.52 29.69 -4.81
CA VAL A 330 -18.16 30.20 -3.49
C VAL A 330 -16.93 31.11 -3.53
N SER A 331 -16.78 31.96 -2.56
CA SER A 331 -15.55 32.67 -2.25
C SER A 331 -15.21 32.50 -0.78
N ALA A 332 -14.15 31.79 -0.47
CA ALA A 332 -13.64 31.68 0.89
C ALA A 332 -13.18 33.04 1.45
N HIS A 333 -12.75 33.95 0.58
CA HIS A 333 -12.25 35.28 0.96
C HIS A 333 -13.38 36.23 1.30
N THR A 334 -14.39 36.38 0.44
CA THR A 334 -15.56 37.25 0.65
C THR A 334 -16.64 36.57 1.48
N LYS A 335 -16.57 35.28 1.70
CA LYS A 335 -17.55 34.39 2.35
C LYS A 335 -18.88 34.29 1.61
N GLU A 336 -18.88 34.58 0.33
CA GLU A 336 -20.04 34.45 -0.55
C GLU A 336 -20.30 32.99 -0.90
N GLY A 337 -21.57 32.57 -0.92
CA GLY A 337 -22.00 31.21 -1.31
C GLY A 337 -21.72 30.12 -0.25
N ILE A 338 -21.07 30.42 0.89
CA ILE A 338 -20.71 29.39 1.90
C ILE A 338 -21.98 28.81 2.54
N ASP A 339 -22.93 29.65 2.93
CA ASP A 339 -24.17 29.20 3.58
C ASP A 339 -24.97 28.31 2.59
N THR A 340 -25.05 28.68 1.31
CA THR A 340 -25.66 27.86 0.26
C THR A 340 -24.94 26.51 0.10
N LEU A 341 -23.61 26.49 0.10
CA LEU A 341 -22.85 25.24 0.04
C LEU A 341 -23.22 24.30 1.19
N LEU A 342 -23.33 24.85 2.40
CA LEU A 342 -23.65 24.08 3.60
C LEU A 342 -25.09 23.56 3.59
N GLU A 343 -26.04 24.34 3.07
CA GLU A 343 -27.42 23.91 2.84
C GLU A 343 -27.49 22.78 1.82
N MET A 344 -26.73 22.86 0.71
CA MET A 344 -26.67 21.77 -0.27
C MET A 344 -26.07 20.49 0.28
N VAL A 345 -25.04 20.59 1.14
CA VAL A 345 -24.48 19.44 1.86
C VAL A 345 -25.52 18.80 2.79
N LEU A 346 -26.28 19.58 3.54
CA LEU A 346 -27.36 19.07 4.39
C LEU A 346 -28.47 18.41 3.58
N LEU A 347 -28.84 19.01 2.45
CA LEU A 347 -29.83 18.43 1.53
C LEU A 347 -29.35 17.07 0.96
N THR A 348 -28.11 17.00 0.51
CA THR A 348 -27.49 15.75 0.06
C THR A 348 -27.49 14.68 1.16
N ALA A 349 -27.18 15.07 2.40
CA ALA A 349 -27.21 14.18 3.57
C ALA A 349 -28.65 13.68 3.88
N GLU A 350 -29.65 14.51 3.67
CA GLU A 350 -31.05 14.14 3.88
C GLU A 350 -31.54 13.13 2.84
N VAL A 351 -31.15 13.31 1.58
CA VAL A 351 -31.45 12.37 0.49
C VAL A 351 -30.84 10.99 0.75
N GLN A 352 -29.67 10.95 1.41
CA GLN A 352 -28.99 9.69 1.77
C GLN A 352 -29.60 8.97 3.00
N GLU A 353 -30.52 9.62 3.73
CA GLU A 353 -31.13 9.09 4.95
C GLU A 353 -30.11 8.52 5.97
N LEU A 354 -29.08 9.29 6.30
CA LEU A 354 -28.00 8.85 7.21
C LEU A 354 -28.54 8.52 8.61
N LYS A 355 -28.51 7.26 8.96
CA LYS A 355 -29.04 6.74 10.25
C LYS A 355 -27.93 6.01 11.00
N ALA A 356 -28.00 6.01 12.33
CA ALA A 356 -27.14 5.20 13.21
C ALA A 356 -27.89 4.86 14.49
N ASN A 357 -27.50 3.78 15.14
CA ASN A 357 -28.05 3.38 16.43
C ASN A 357 -27.09 3.81 17.55
N SER A 358 -27.51 4.79 18.36
CA SER A 358 -26.72 5.31 19.48
C SER A 358 -26.64 4.38 20.68
N ASN A 359 -27.51 3.35 20.77
CA ASN A 359 -27.61 2.45 21.93
C ASN A 359 -26.76 1.19 21.80
N ARG A 360 -25.93 1.08 20.75
CA ARG A 360 -25.03 -0.05 20.52
C ARG A 360 -23.63 0.19 21.05
N ASN A 361 -22.83 -0.86 21.09
CA ASN A 361 -21.39 -0.77 21.30
C ASN A 361 -20.76 0.13 20.24
N ALA A 362 -19.85 0.98 20.67
CA ALA A 362 -19.23 1.94 19.79
C ALA A 362 -18.33 1.27 18.74
N ARG A 363 -18.50 1.68 17.47
CA ARG A 363 -17.63 1.29 16.37
C ARG A 363 -17.31 2.49 15.49
N GLY A 364 -16.17 2.45 14.82
CA GLY A 364 -15.76 3.51 13.92
C GLY A 364 -14.34 3.32 13.40
N ALA A 365 -13.70 4.42 13.02
CA ALA A 365 -12.37 4.39 12.42
C ALA A 365 -11.41 5.39 13.07
N VAL A 366 -10.12 5.09 12.99
CA VAL A 366 -9.03 5.99 13.39
C VAL A 366 -8.77 6.98 12.27
N ILE A 367 -8.93 8.26 12.56
CA ILE A 367 -8.57 9.33 11.62
C ILE A 367 -7.06 9.53 11.63
N GLU A 368 -6.50 9.72 12.83
CA GLU A 368 -5.08 10.00 13.03
C GLU A 368 -4.61 9.50 14.41
N ALA A 369 -3.31 9.20 14.51
CA ALA A 369 -2.72 8.77 15.78
C ALA A 369 -1.33 9.38 15.98
N LYS A 370 -1.03 9.78 17.24
CA LYS A 370 0.22 10.41 17.64
C LYS A 370 0.73 9.89 18.98
N LEU A 371 2.00 10.07 19.25
CA LEU A 371 2.61 9.76 20.54
C LEU A 371 2.95 11.05 21.28
N ASP A 372 2.29 11.29 22.41
CA ASP A 372 2.56 12.43 23.29
C ASP A 372 3.47 11.98 24.45
N LYS A 373 4.53 12.76 24.75
CA LYS A 373 5.49 12.43 25.81
C LYS A 373 4.86 12.33 27.22
N GLY A 374 3.79 13.08 27.46
CA GLY A 374 3.13 13.13 28.77
C GLY A 374 1.88 12.27 28.87
N ARG A 375 1.17 12.10 27.75
CA ARG A 375 -0.13 11.43 27.68
C ARG A 375 -0.07 10.01 27.10
N GLY A 376 1.05 9.62 26.48
CA GLY A 376 1.24 8.34 25.80
C GLY A 376 0.61 8.30 24.41
N ALA A 377 0.09 7.14 24.02
CA ALA A 377 -0.61 6.99 22.75
C ALA A 377 -1.93 7.77 22.75
N VAL A 378 -2.09 8.61 21.73
CA VAL A 378 -3.27 9.47 21.51
C VAL A 378 -3.80 9.17 20.14
N ALA A 379 -5.08 8.87 20.02
CA ALA A 379 -5.73 8.65 18.74
C ALA A 379 -6.96 9.52 18.58
N THR A 380 -7.17 10.05 17.39
CA THR A 380 -8.41 10.72 16.99
C THR A 380 -9.30 9.71 16.31
N LEU A 381 -10.43 9.38 16.93
CA LEU A 381 -11.42 8.44 16.43
C LEU A 381 -12.62 9.18 15.87
N LEU A 382 -13.21 8.64 14.82
CA LEU A 382 -14.54 8.99 14.35
C LEU A 382 -15.50 7.86 14.73
N VAL A 383 -16.45 8.16 15.60
CA VAL A 383 -17.51 7.21 15.95
C VAL A 383 -18.48 7.13 14.77
N GLN A 384 -18.68 5.96 14.19
CA GLN A 384 -19.62 5.75 13.09
C GLN A 384 -20.98 5.22 13.60
N ASN A 385 -20.96 4.37 14.61
CA ASN A 385 -22.15 3.77 15.19
C ASN A 385 -21.94 3.57 16.70
N GLY A 386 -23.02 3.53 17.48
CA GLY A 386 -22.94 3.38 18.93
C GLY A 386 -22.54 4.65 19.66
N THR A 387 -22.32 4.54 20.96
CA THR A 387 -21.88 5.65 21.82
C THR A 387 -20.66 5.24 22.63
N LEU A 388 -19.55 5.92 22.40
CA LEU A 388 -18.29 5.68 23.10
C LEU A 388 -18.25 6.47 24.42
N ASN A 389 -17.91 5.80 25.54
CA ASN A 389 -17.83 6.41 26.86
C ASN A 389 -16.42 6.32 27.45
N VAL A 390 -16.14 7.22 28.39
CA VAL A 390 -14.92 7.12 29.20
C VAL A 390 -15.03 5.90 30.12
N GLY A 391 -14.04 5.01 30.02
CA GLY A 391 -13.98 3.75 30.75
C GLY A 391 -14.23 2.51 29.90
N ASP A 392 -14.72 2.67 28.68
CA ASP A 392 -14.93 1.56 27.76
C ASP A 392 -13.60 0.95 27.32
N SER A 393 -13.62 -0.37 27.11
CA SER A 393 -12.49 -1.11 26.56
C SER A 393 -12.66 -1.21 25.05
N ILE A 394 -11.64 -0.84 24.29
CA ILE A 394 -11.68 -0.85 22.82
C ILE A 394 -10.51 -1.66 22.25
N ILE A 395 -10.77 -2.28 21.12
CA ILE A 395 -9.75 -2.83 20.22
C ILE A 395 -9.68 -1.94 18.99
N VAL A 396 -8.46 -1.61 18.57
CA VAL A 396 -8.18 -0.74 17.43
C VAL A 396 -7.10 -1.40 16.57
N GLY A 397 -7.50 -2.00 15.43
CA GLY A 397 -6.57 -2.78 14.63
C GLY A 397 -5.87 -3.86 15.44
N THR A 398 -4.55 -3.77 15.57
CA THR A 398 -3.69 -4.66 16.37
C THR A 398 -3.42 -4.14 17.79
N THR A 399 -4.05 -3.02 18.19
CA THR A 399 -3.84 -2.34 19.46
C THR A 399 -5.11 -2.37 20.30
N TYR A 400 -4.99 -2.36 21.60
CA TYR A 400 -6.12 -2.33 22.52
C TYR A 400 -5.90 -1.29 23.62
N GLY A 401 -6.94 -0.97 24.36
CA GLY A 401 -6.81 -0.11 25.52
C GLY A 401 -8.14 0.20 26.19
N ARG A 402 -8.05 0.78 27.37
CA ARG A 402 -9.20 1.31 28.09
C ARG A 402 -9.18 2.83 28.06
N ILE A 403 -10.28 3.43 27.65
CA ILE A 403 -10.39 4.88 27.49
C ILE A 403 -10.27 5.57 28.85
N ARG A 404 -9.18 6.32 29.06
CA ARG A 404 -8.94 7.09 30.30
C ARG A 404 -9.55 8.48 30.25
N ALA A 405 -9.54 9.10 29.08
CA ALA A 405 -10.13 10.40 28.85
C ALA A 405 -10.43 10.60 27.36
N MET A 406 -11.46 11.39 27.08
CA MET A 406 -11.85 11.83 25.74
C MET A 406 -11.92 13.34 25.69
N PHE A 407 -11.54 13.90 24.52
CA PHE A 407 -11.58 15.32 24.26
C PHE A 407 -12.29 15.59 22.93
N ASP A 408 -13.02 16.68 22.87
CA ASP A 408 -13.61 17.17 21.63
C ASP A 408 -12.58 17.90 20.74
N ASP A 409 -13.01 18.35 19.56
CA ASP A 409 -12.20 19.12 18.60
C ASP A 409 -11.65 20.45 19.16
N LYS A 410 -12.21 20.93 20.29
CA LYS A 410 -11.79 22.15 21.00
C LYS A 410 -10.86 21.85 22.18
N GLY A 411 -10.49 20.59 22.38
CA GLY A 411 -9.67 20.14 23.51
C GLY A 411 -10.40 20.11 24.84
N LYS A 412 -11.74 20.22 24.86
CA LYS A 412 -12.55 20.11 26.06
C LYS A 412 -12.84 18.67 26.40
N LYS A 413 -12.71 18.31 27.68
CA LYS A 413 -12.99 16.96 28.18
C LYS A 413 -14.46 16.62 28.08
N ILE A 414 -14.78 15.49 27.44
CA ILE A 414 -16.13 14.95 27.28
C ILE A 414 -16.23 13.57 27.93
N LYS A 415 -17.44 13.13 28.29
CA LYS A 415 -17.69 11.83 28.92
C LYS A 415 -18.20 10.78 27.94
N SER A 416 -18.92 11.22 26.92
CA SER A 416 -19.52 10.35 25.91
C SER A 416 -19.47 11.00 24.54
N ALA A 417 -19.37 10.20 23.48
CA ALA A 417 -19.40 10.60 22.09
C ALA A 417 -20.30 9.68 21.30
N GLY A 418 -21.33 10.23 20.68
CA GLY A 418 -22.26 9.51 19.81
C GLY A 418 -21.76 9.44 18.33
N PRO A 419 -22.63 8.93 17.44
CA PRO A 419 -22.30 8.78 16.03
C PRO A 419 -21.90 10.09 15.34
N SER A 420 -20.99 9.99 14.38
CA SER A 420 -20.43 11.09 13.57
C SER A 420 -19.66 12.17 14.36
N ILE A 421 -19.29 11.90 15.62
CA ILE A 421 -18.52 12.85 16.44
C ILE A 421 -17.04 12.41 16.44
N PRO A 422 -16.11 13.31 16.05
CA PRO A 422 -14.69 13.06 16.19
C PRO A 422 -14.25 13.29 17.64
N VAL A 423 -13.42 12.37 18.17
CA VAL A 423 -12.92 12.44 19.54
C VAL A 423 -11.45 12.07 19.63
N GLU A 424 -10.67 12.87 20.36
CA GLU A 424 -9.30 12.51 20.75
C GLU A 424 -9.36 11.66 22.03
N ILE A 425 -8.81 10.45 21.99
CA ILE A 425 -8.82 9.51 23.12
C ILE A 425 -7.43 9.28 23.68
N LEU A 426 -7.39 8.97 24.99
CA LEU A 426 -6.21 8.54 25.73
C LEU A 426 -6.46 7.19 26.37
N GLY A 427 -5.43 6.32 26.37
CA GLY A 427 -5.49 5.06 27.14
C GLY A 427 -5.18 3.82 26.30
N LEU A 428 -4.82 3.97 25.02
CA LEU A 428 -4.34 2.88 24.20
C LEU A 428 -2.95 2.41 24.66
N SER A 429 -2.68 1.11 24.46
CA SER A 429 -1.39 0.49 24.81
C SER A 429 -0.26 0.93 23.86
N GLU A 430 -0.56 1.03 22.57
CA GLU A 430 0.36 1.46 21.51
C GLU A 430 -0.34 2.45 20.58
N VAL A 431 0.40 3.10 19.69
CA VAL A 431 -0.17 4.00 18.67
C VAL A 431 -0.76 3.15 17.55
N PRO A 432 -2.09 3.23 17.28
CA PRO A 432 -2.73 2.48 16.20
C PRO A 432 -2.34 3.02 14.83
N GLN A 433 -2.62 2.24 13.79
CA GLN A 433 -2.48 2.73 12.43
C GLN A 433 -3.67 3.65 12.08
N ALA A 434 -3.39 4.68 11.30
CA ALA A 434 -4.45 5.53 10.81
C ALA A 434 -5.29 4.77 9.76
N GLY A 435 -6.62 4.82 9.88
CA GLY A 435 -7.56 4.03 9.08
C GLY A 435 -8.00 2.71 9.72
N ASP A 436 -7.36 2.29 10.82
CA ASP A 436 -7.80 1.10 11.55
C ASP A 436 -9.24 1.26 12.03
N LYS A 437 -10.00 0.19 11.96
CA LYS A 437 -11.34 0.12 12.57
C LYS A 437 -11.20 -0.11 14.07
N PHE A 438 -12.02 0.56 14.85
CA PHE A 438 -12.14 0.27 16.27
C PHE A 438 -13.52 -0.30 16.60
N ASN A 439 -13.54 -1.19 17.58
CA ASN A 439 -14.75 -1.77 18.15
C ASN A 439 -14.65 -1.74 19.68
N GLU A 440 -15.76 -1.43 20.31
CA GLU A 440 -15.91 -1.59 21.75
C GLU A 440 -16.05 -3.06 22.10
N VAL A 441 -15.42 -3.48 23.19
CA VAL A 441 -15.40 -4.85 23.70
C VAL A 441 -15.77 -4.83 25.18
N LYS A 442 -16.46 -5.87 25.65
CA LYS A 442 -16.96 -5.95 27.03
C LYS A 442 -15.85 -5.82 28.09
N ASP A 443 -14.70 -6.46 27.85
CA ASP A 443 -13.60 -6.55 28.81
C ASP A 443 -12.25 -6.26 28.18
N GLU A 444 -11.36 -5.63 28.95
CA GLU A 444 -9.97 -5.35 28.53
C GLU A 444 -9.16 -6.62 28.25
N LYS A 445 -9.48 -7.73 28.96
CA LYS A 445 -8.83 -9.03 28.76
C LYS A 445 -9.14 -9.58 27.37
N THR A 446 -10.40 -9.57 26.97
CA THR A 446 -10.85 -9.98 25.64
C THR A 446 -10.23 -9.10 24.55
N ALA A 447 -10.20 -7.76 24.76
CA ALA A 447 -9.57 -6.83 23.84
C ALA A 447 -8.08 -7.15 23.62
N ARG A 448 -7.36 -7.52 24.70
CA ARG A 448 -5.96 -7.91 24.65
C ARG A 448 -5.74 -9.20 23.88
N GLU A 449 -6.51 -10.25 24.19
CA GLU A 449 -6.39 -11.57 23.53
C GLU A 449 -6.63 -11.44 22.03
N LEU A 450 -7.63 -10.63 21.62
CA LEU A 450 -7.91 -10.32 20.22
C LEU A 450 -6.78 -9.57 19.54
N ALA A 451 -6.26 -8.51 20.18
CA ALA A 451 -5.16 -7.71 19.65
C ALA A 451 -3.88 -8.54 19.49
N ASP A 452 -3.56 -9.37 20.49
CA ASP A 452 -2.39 -10.25 20.43
C ASP A 452 -2.54 -11.28 19.29
N GLY A 453 -3.73 -11.84 19.09
CA GLY A 453 -4.05 -12.75 17.97
C GLY A 453 -3.88 -12.07 16.59
N ARG A 454 -4.42 -10.86 16.41
CA ARG A 454 -4.23 -10.10 15.18
C ARG A 454 -2.76 -9.74 14.93
N LYS A 455 -2.04 -9.34 15.99
CA LYS A 455 -0.60 -9.02 15.90
C LYS A 455 0.23 -10.23 15.48
N GLN A 456 -0.14 -11.42 15.96
CA GLN A 456 0.50 -12.66 15.57
C GLN A 456 0.23 -13.00 14.10
N LYS A 457 -1.02 -12.90 13.61
CA LYS A 457 -1.37 -13.11 12.20
C LYS A 457 -0.59 -12.19 11.27
N VAL A 458 -0.58 -10.88 11.55
CA VAL A 458 0.20 -9.90 10.77
C VAL A 458 1.70 -10.23 10.75
N ARG A 459 2.22 -10.73 11.88
CA ARG A 459 3.63 -11.15 11.96
C ARG A 459 3.90 -12.39 11.12
N GLU A 460 3.00 -13.37 11.11
CA GLU A 460 3.10 -14.58 10.31
C GLU A 460 3.01 -14.28 8.81
N GLU A 461 2.07 -13.42 8.39
CA GLU A 461 1.96 -12.92 7.01
C GLU A 461 3.23 -12.19 6.57
N TYR A 462 3.78 -11.33 7.43
CA TYR A 462 5.05 -10.64 7.14
C TYR A 462 6.21 -11.63 6.98
N LEU A 463 6.30 -12.65 7.81
CA LEU A 463 7.34 -13.69 7.71
C LEU A 463 7.19 -14.56 6.48
N GLN A 464 5.95 -14.83 6.03
CA GLN A 464 5.67 -15.57 4.80
C GLN A 464 5.95 -14.73 3.54
N SER A 465 5.65 -13.42 3.58
CA SER A 465 5.90 -12.50 2.46
C SER A 465 7.38 -12.17 2.29
N THR A 466 8.20 -12.37 3.33
CA THR A 466 9.65 -12.17 3.24
C THR A 466 10.26 -13.37 2.51
N HIS A 467 10.33 -13.30 1.18
CA HIS A 467 11.00 -14.31 0.36
C HIS A 467 12.42 -14.54 0.87
N LYS A 468 12.74 -15.79 1.19
CA LYS A 468 14.12 -16.20 1.42
C LYS A 468 14.85 -15.97 0.10
N VAL A 469 15.80 -15.03 0.11
CA VAL A 469 16.63 -14.73 -1.05
C VAL A 469 17.24 -16.05 -1.54
N SER A 470 16.88 -16.49 -2.74
CA SER A 470 17.44 -17.69 -3.31
C SER A 470 18.88 -17.40 -3.78
N LEU A 471 19.70 -18.45 -3.94
CA LEU A 471 21.05 -18.29 -4.53
C LEU A 471 20.99 -17.72 -5.96
N GLU A 472 19.90 -17.96 -6.68
CA GLU A 472 19.66 -17.42 -8.01
C GLU A 472 19.36 -15.93 -7.98
N ASP A 473 18.58 -15.45 -7.01
CA ASP A 473 18.31 -14.02 -6.78
C ASP A 473 19.60 -13.27 -6.43
N LEU A 474 20.44 -13.90 -5.58
CA LEU A 474 21.74 -13.34 -5.21
C LEU A 474 22.67 -13.25 -6.44
N TYR A 475 22.66 -14.29 -7.31
CA TYR A 475 23.43 -14.30 -8.53
C TYR A 475 22.96 -13.25 -9.54
N ASN A 476 21.65 -13.07 -9.67
CA ASN A 476 21.05 -12.02 -10.51
C ASN A 476 21.36 -10.63 -9.98
N GLN A 477 21.26 -10.39 -8.66
CA GLN A 477 21.68 -9.13 -8.03
C GLN A 477 23.17 -8.80 -8.23
N ILE A 478 24.04 -9.83 -8.22
CA ILE A 478 25.48 -9.64 -8.49
C ILE A 478 25.73 -9.32 -9.98
N LYS A 479 24.91 -9.89 -10.87
CA LYS A 479 25.04 -9.74 -12.33
C LYS A 479 24.46 -8.41 -12.85
N GLU A 480 23.42 -7.88 -12.19
CA GLU A 480 22.78 -6.59 -12.51
C GLU A 480 23.60 -5.36 -12.05
N GLY A 481 24.71 -5.56 -11.37
CA GLY A 481 25.54 -4.49 -10.83
C GLY A 481 25.14 -4.09 -9.40
N LYS A 482 26.02 -3.38 -8.71
CA LYS A 482 25.76 -2.88 -7.34
C LYS A 482 24.76 -1.73 -7.39
N VAL A 483 23.47 -2.05 -7.30
CA VAL A 483 22.47 -1.01 -7.05
C VAL A 483 22.81 -0.35 -5.71
N LYS A 484 22.98 0.96 -5.71
CA LYS A 484 23.27 1.73 -4.50
C LYS A 484 21.98 1.82 -3.67
N GLU A 485 22.03 1.48 -2.39
CA GLU A 485 20.89 1.59 -1.49
C GLU A 485 21.05 2.83 -0.60
N LEU A 486 20.00 3.65 -0.54
CA LEU A 486 19.88 4.75 0.41
C LEU A 486 18.90 4.32 1.51
N ASN A 487 19.44 3.93 2.65
CA ASN A 487 18.67 3.50 3.80
C ASN A 487 18.20 4.71 4.62
N ILE A 488 16.92 4.74 4.98
CA ILE A 488 16.30 5.87 5.68
C ILE A 488 15.49 5.37 6.87
N ILE A 489 15.59 6.08 8.00
CA ILE A 489 14.69 5.94 9.15
C ILE A 489 13.83 7.20 9.20
N VAL A 490 12.50 7.02 9.25
CA VAL A 490 11.54 8.12 9.30
C VAL A 490 10.92 8.23 10.68
N LYS A 491 10.98 9.42 11.27
CA LYS A 491 10.27 9.77 12.51
C LYS A 491 9.37 10.96 12.24
N ALA A 492 8.10 10.86 12.62
CA ALA A 492 7.14 11.96 12.44
C ALA A 492 6.26 12.16 13.69
N ASP A 493 5.54 13.24 13.70
CA ASP A 493 4.60 13.60 14.79
C ASP A 493 3.33 12.75 14.76
N VAL A 494 2.85 12.36 13.57
CA VAL A 494 1.64 11.55 13.37
C VAL A 494 1.88 10.39 12.41
N GLN A 495 1.03 9.36 12.52
CA GLN A 495 1.16 8.13 11.74
C GLN A 495 0.95 8.38 10.23
N GLY A 496 0.00 9.23 9.87
CA GLY A 496 -0.26 9.54 8.46
C GLY A 496 0.92 10.23 7.77
N SER A 497 1.69 11.06 8.49
CA SER A 497 2.90 11.71 7.96
C SER A 497 4.00 10.69 7.66
N ILE A 498 4.14 9.63 8.47
CA ILE A 498 5.09 8.53 8.21
C ILE A 498 4.71 7.81 6.92
N GLU A 499 3.44 7.47 6.78
CA GLU A 499 2.92 6.76 5.60
C GLU A 499 3.16 7.57 4.33
N ALA A 500 2.84 8.87 4.35
CA ALA A 500 3.06 9.78 3.23
C ALA A 500 4.53 9.90 2.85
N LEU A 501 5.43 10.09 3.83
CA LEU A 501 6.87 10.15 3.60
C LEU A 501 7.40 8.83 3.04
N LYS A 502 7.00 7.68 3.64
CA LYS A 502 7.42 6.36 3.17
C LYS A 502 7.05 6.14 1.71
N GLN A 503 5.80 6.40 1.33
CA GLN A 503 5.33 6.25 -0.04
C GLN A 503 6.04 7.20 -1.00
N SER A 504 6.20 8.48 -0.62
CA SER A 504 6.86 9.48 -1.46
C SER A 504 8.34 9.18 -1.67
N LEU A 505 9.05 8.75 -0.62
CA LEU A 505 10.46 8.39 -0.70
C LEU A 505 10.68 7.10 -1.50
N GLN A 506 9.79 6.12 -1.37
CA GLN A 506 9.86 4.89 -2.16
C GLN A 506 9.65 5.14 -3.66
N LYS A 507 8.75 6.07 -4.03
CA LYS A 507 8.52 6.49 -5.42
C LYS A 507 9.75 7.14 -6.08
N LEU A 508 10.70 7.66 -5.31
CA LEU A 508 11.94 8.24 -5.84
C LEU A 508 12.95 7.17 -6.30
N SER A 509 12.75 5.92 -5.93
CA SER A 509 13.68 4.84 -6.31
C SER A 509 13.83 4.73 -7.82
N THR A 510 15.08 4.65 -8.28
CA THR A 510 15.47 4.42 -9.67
C THR A 510 16.19 3.07 -9.80
N ASP A 511 16.50 2.66 -11.01
CA ASP A 511 17.25 1.41 -11.26
C ASP A 511 18.68 1.47 -10.70
N GLU A 512 19.28 2.68 -10.62
CA GLU A 512 20.65 2.88 -10.12
C GLU A 512 20.71 3.07 -8.58
N VAL A 513 19.67 3.71 -7.98
CA VAL A 513 19.60 4.00 -6.54
C VAL A 513 18.24 3.62 -5.98
N LYS A 514 18.21 2.67 -5.04
CA LYS A 514 16.99 2.27 -4.33
C LYS A 514 16.90 2.98 -2.98
N VAL A 515 15.79 3.66 -2.75
CA VAL A 515 15.46 4.25 -1.45
C VAL A 515 14.71 3.24 -0.60
N ARG A 516 15.27 2.88 0.55
CA ARG A 516 14.69 1.89 1.46
C ARG A 516 14.38 2.52 2.81
N VAL A 517 13.10 2.64 3.14
CA VAL A 517 12.69 3.04 4.50
C VAL A 517 12.72 1.80 5.39
N ILE A 518 13.73 1.70 6.24
CA ILE A 518 13.95 0.54 7.14
C ILE A 518 12.97 0.57 8.30
N HIS A 519 12.79 1.76 8.91
CA HIS A 519 11.93 1.93 10.07
C HIS A 519 11.18 3.25 10.00
N GLY A 520 9.91 3.22 10.40
CA GLY A 520 9.07 4.41 10.53
C GLY A 520 8.29 4.34 11.84
N ALA A 521 8.43 5.36 12.69
CA ALA A 521 7.72 5.40 13.96
C ALA A 521 7.33 6.83 14.37
N VAL A 522 6.23 6.95 15.10
CA VAL A 522 5.72 8.21 15.62
C VAL A 522 6.48 8.64 16.88
N GLY A 523 6.68 9.93 17.04
CA GLY A 523 7.28 10.56 18.21
C GLY A 523 8.68 11.10 17.98
N ALA A 524 9.35 11.54 19.05
CA ALA A 524 10.68 12.12 19.00
C ALA A 524 11.74 11.11 18.55
N ILE A 525 12.84 11.59 17.99
CA ILE A 525 13.99 10.75 17.67
C ILE A 525 14.71 10.37 18.98
N THR A 526 14.94 9.07 19.18
CA THR A 526 15.52 8.48 20.39
C THR A 526 16.92 7.90 20.14
N GLU A 527 17.65 7.60 21.22
CA GLU A 527 18.97 6.96 21.12
C GLU A 527 18.90 5.59 20.41
N THR A 528 17.81 4.85 20.58
CA THR A 528 17.60 3.56 19.89
C THR A 528 17.49 3.73 18.38
N ASP A 529 16.87 4.83 17.91
CA ASP A 529 16.79 5.13 16.47
C ASP A 529 18.18 5.44 15.90
N ILE A 530 19.03 6.15 16.66
CA ILE A 530 20.44 6.43 16.29
C ILE A 530 21.24 5.13 16.17
N SER A 531 21.13 4.25 17.18
CA SER A 531 21.83 2.95 17.15
C SER A 531 21.38 2.08 15.96
N LEU A 532 20.10 2.10 15.63
CA LEU A 532 19.57 1.42 14.44
C LEU A 532 20.14 2.03 13.15
N ALA A 533 20.19 3.37 13.08
CA ALA A 533 20.73 4.08 11.91
C ALA A 533 22.23 3.78 11.72
N SER A 534 23.01 3.81 12.80
CA SER A 534 24.43 3.45 12.79
C SER A 534 24.65 2.01 12.30
N ALA A 535 23.88 1.05 12.83
CA ALA A 535 23.98 -0.36 12.44
C ALA A 535 23.58 -0.64 10.99
N SER A 536 22.67 0.17 10.43
CA SER A 536 22.09 -0.01 9.08
C SER A 536 22.67 0.95 8.05
N ASN A 537 23.63 1.79 8.41
CA ASN A 537 24.15 2.89 7.59
C ASN A 537 23.03 3.74 7.00
N ALA A 538 22.08 4.15 7.85
CA ALA A 538 20.88 4.86 7.46
C ALA A 538 20.91 6.33 7.87
N ILE A 539 20.22 7.19 7.10
CA ILE A 539 19.99 8.60 7.44
C ILE A 539 18.67 8.70 8.22
N ILE A 540 18.62 9.55 9.25
CA ILE A 540 17.39 9.80 10.00
C ILE A 540 16.69 11.06 9.48
N ILE A 541 15.41 10.91 9.11
CA ILE A 541 14.52 12.00 8.73
C ILE A 541 13.50 12.21 9.84
N GLY A 542 13.56 13.38 10.49
CA GLY A 542 12.57 13.83 11.46
C GLY A 542 11.58 14.79 10.79
N PHE A 543 10.31 14.43 10.73
CA PHE A 543 9.27 15.29 10.19
C PHE A 543 8.41 15.88 11.31
N ASN A 544 8.47 17.19 11.46
CA ASN A 544 7.80 17.96 12.53
C ASN A 544 8.14 17.49 13.97
N VAL A 545 9.22 16.73 14.13
CA VAL A 545 9.73 16.21 15.41
C VAL A 545 11.12 16.75 15.70
N ARG A 546 11.54 16.63 16.96
CA ARG A 546 12.89 17.00 17.41
C ARG A 546 13.56 15.81 18.09
N PRO A 547 14.88 15.69 18.01
CA PRO A 547 15.62 14.68 18.76
C PRO A 547 15.55 14.96 20.28
N ASP A 548 15.67 13.89 21.05
CA ASP A 548 15.93 14.00 22.46
C ASP A 548 17.41 14.40 22.70
N VAL A 549 17.70 15.04 23.83
CA VAL A 549 19.06 15.50 24.14
C VAL A 549 20.11 14.36 24.12
N ASN A 550 19.69 13.17 24.50
CA ASN A 550 20.56 11.98 24.45
C ASN A 550 20.78 11.50 23.00
N ALA A 551 19.73 11.55 22.16
CA ALA A 551 19.82 11.19 20.76
C ALA A 551 20.75 12.14 19.99
N GLU A 552 20.72 13.44 20.29
CA GLU A 552 21.60 14.43 19.67
C GLU A 552 23.08 14.12 19.92
N LYS A 553 23.42 13.85 21.20
CA LYS A 553 24.78 13.43 21.59
C LYS A 553 25.20 12.08 21.01
N ALA A 554 24.25 11.14 20.92
CA ALA A 554 24.52 9.82 20.31
C ALA A 554 24.78 9.96 18.80
N ALA A 555 24.01 10.81 18.07
CA ALA A 555 24.21 11.07 16.67
C ALA A 555 25.59 11.68 16.37
N GLU A 556 26.03 12.63 17.18
CA GLU A 556 27.39 13.20 17.09
C GLU A 556 28.48 12.14 17.33
N ARG A 557 28.30 11.29 18.34
CA ARG A 557 29.26 10.23 18.68
C ARG A 557 29.38 9.16 17.61
N GLU A 558 28.25 8.76 17.01
CA GLU A 558 28.17 7.69 16.02
C GLU A 558 28.25 8.20 14.58
N ALA A 559 28.40 9.52 14.41
CA ALA A 559 28.44 10.20 13.10
C ALA A 559 27.24 9.87 12.19
N VAL A 560 26.06 9.76 12.78
CA VAL A 560 24.80 9.50 12.05
C VAL A 560 24.24 10.83 11.56
N ASP A 561 23.94 10.92 10.25
CA ASP A 561 23.31 12.09 9.66
C ASP A 561 21.81 12.12 10.03
N MET A 562 21.40 13.24 10.64
CA MET A 562 20.05 13.44 11.12
C MET A 562 19.53 14.80 10.65
N LYS A 563 18.45 14.79 9.87
CA LYS A 563 17.82 16.00 9.34
C LYS A 563 16.38 16.13 9.80
N THR A 564 15.97 17.35 10.12
CA THR A 564 14.60 17.64 10.59
C THR A 564 13.91 18.62 9.65
N TYR A 565 12.69 18.28 9.24
CA TYR A 565 11.88 19.05 8.30
C TYR A 565 10.52 19.39 8.89
N ARG A 566 9.91 20.46 8.39
CA ARG A 566 8.53 20.87 8.71
C ARG A 566 7.61 20.83 7.49
N VAL A 567 8.19 20.82 6.30
CA VAL A 567 7.48 20.79 5.03
C VAL A 567 7.98 19.58 4.24
N ILE A 568 7.06 18.77 3.72
CA ILE A 568 7.38 17.49 3.07
C ILE A 568 8.20 17.67 1.79
N TYR A 569 7.95 18.74 1.03
CA TYR A 569 8.70 19.06 -0.20
C TYR A 569 10.20 19.18 0.05
N THR A 570 10.58 19.91 1.10
CA THR A 570 11.99 20.10 1.45
C THR A 570 12.70 18.78 1.77
N ALA A 571 11.98 17.85 2.42
CA ALA A 571 12.52 16.53 2.71
C ALA A 571 12.72 15.71 1.41
N ILE A 572 11.76 15.74 0.51
CA ILE A 572 11.82 15.05 -0.79
C ILE A 572 12.96 15.60 -1.65
N ASP A 573 13.08 16.92 -1.73
CA ASP A 573 14.11 17.59 -2.55
C ASP A 573 15.52 17.31 -2.03
N ASP A 574 15.72 17.32 -0.70
CA ASP A 574 17.02 16.99 -0.10
C ASP A 574 17.42 15.53 -0.37
N ILE A 575 16.46 14.59 -0.34
CA ILE A 575 16.74 13.19 -0.68
C ILE A 575 17.01 13.00 -2.17
N LYS A 576 16.29 13.70 -3.06
CA LYS A 576 16.61 13.73 -4.49
C LYS A 576 18.03 14.23 -4.72
N ALA A 577 18.43 15.31 -4.05
CA ALA A 577 19.79 15.84 -4.14
C ALA A 577 20.84 14.84 -3.61
N ALA A 578 20.54 14.11 -2.53
CA ALA A 578 21.42 13.07 -2.00
C ALA A 578 21.56 11.90 -2.99
N MET A 579 20.47 11.45 -3.62
CA MET A 579 20.49 10.40 -4.65
C MET A 579 21.32 10.83 -5.87
N LEU A 580 21.13 12.05 -6.36
CA LEU A 580 21.96 12.61 -7.45
C LEU A 580 23.45 12.60 -7.12
N GLY A 581 23.81 12.89 -5.86
CA GLY A 581 25.20 12.80 -5.40
C GLY A 581 25.75 11.37 -5.31
N MET A 582 24.89 10.37 -5.27
CA MET A 582 25.27 8.95 -5.27
C MET A 582 25.44 8.37 -6.68
N LEU A 583 24.88 9.00 -7.72
CA LEU A 583 25.02 8.55 -9.10
C LEU A 583 26.46 8.65 -9.59
N GLU A 584 26.84 7.76 -10.49
CA GLU A 584 28.13 7.88 -11.16
C GLU A 584 28.07 9.01 -12.19
N PRO A 585 29.14 9.84 -12.28
CA PRO A 585 29.17 10.92 -13.25
C PRO A 585 29.20 10.36 -14.66
N ASP A 586 28.46 10.97 -15.55
CA ASP A 586 28.57 10.67 -16.97
C ASP A 586 29.84 11.28 -17.53
N TYR A 587 30.57 10.53 -18.36
CA TYR A 587 31.75 11.02 -19.03
C TYR A 587 31.41 11.42 -20.45
N LYS A 588 31.69 12.68 -20.80
CA LYS A 588 31.55 13.17 -22.18
C LYS A 588 32.90 13.41 -22.76
N GLU A 589 33.10 12.90 -23.96
CA GLU A 589 34.29 13.23 -24.73
C GLU A 589 34.26 14.72 -25.18
N ASN A 590 35.28 15.47 -24.78
CA ASN A 590 35.48 16.82 -25.25
C ASN A 590 36.74 16.86 -26.10
N VAL A 591 36.59 17.08 -27.42
CA VAL A 591 37.70 17.22 -28.33
C VAL A 591 38.36 18.58 -28.09
N ILE A 592 39.61 18.57 -27.65
CA ILE A 592 40.37 19.77 -27.28
C ILE A 592 41.25 20.30 -28.39
N GLY A 593 41.62 19.45 -29.38
CA GLY A 593 42.41 19.88 -30.51
C GLY A 593 42.67 18.80 -31.55
N LYS A 594 43.08 19.24 -32.73
CA LYS A 594 43.44 18.39 -33.88
C LYS A 594 44.80 18.78 -34.44
N ALA A 595 45.62 17.79 -34.73
CA ALA A 595 46.93 18.01 -35.37
C ALA A 595 47.12 17.09 -36.57
N GLU A 596 47.73 17.58 -37.61
CA GLU A 596 48.11 16.84 -38.81
C GLU A 596 49.54 16.33 -38.70
N ILE A 597 49.76 15.06 -39.01
CA ILE A 597 51.09 14.46 -39.04
C ILE A 597 51.80 14.83 -40.37
N ARG A 598 52.83 15.64 -40.28
CA ARG A 598 53.59 16.09 -41.47
C ARG A 598 54.83 15.25 -41.75
N ARG A 599 55.46 14.67 -40.70
CA ARG A 599 56.62 13.80 -40.79
C ARG A 599 56.63 12.73 -39.70
N THR A 600 57.20 11.59 -40.03
CA THR A 600 57.39 10.49 -39.08
C THR A 600 58.87 10.18 -38.88
N TYR A 601 59.27 9.95 -37.61
CA TYR A 601 60.64 9.62 -37.24
C TYR A 601 60.67 8.32 -36.46
N LYS A 602 61.34 7.28 -36.94
CA LYS A 602 61.48 6.02 -36.24
C LYS A 602 62.74 5.98 -35.37
N ILE A 603 62.62 5.88 -34.10
CA ILE A 603 63.70 5.81 -33.14
C ILE A 603 63.66 4.45 -32.42
N SER A 604 64.75 3.69 -32.55
CA SER A 604 64.82 2.30 -32.09
C SER A 604 64.55 2.11 -30.57
N SER A 605 64.74 3.15 -29.75
CA SER A 605 64.56 3.09 -28.29
C SER A 605 63.23 3.62 -27.80
N ILE A 606 62.44 4.37 -28.62
CA ILE A 606 61.23 5.10 -28.15
C ILE A 606 60.03 4.76 -29.07
N GLY A 607 60.26 4.18 -30.25
CA GLY A 607 59.21 3.90 -31.25
C GLY A 607 59.09 5.00 -32.30
N THR A 608 57.93 5.18 -32.91
CA THR A 608 57.69 6.18 -33.93
C THR A 608 57.24 7.51 -33.30
N ILE A 609 57.97 8.56 -33.58
CA ILE A 609 57.62 9.93 -33.21
C ILE A 609 56.99 10.63 -34.42
N ALA A 610 55.81 11.19 -34.23
CA ALA A 610 55.13 11.98 -35.23
C ALA A 610 55.46 13.47 -35.06
N GLY A 611 55.94 14.06 -36.11
CA GLY A 611 56.08 15.52 -36.25
C GLY A 611 54.77 16.10 -36.77
N CYS A 612 54.03 16.75 -35.88
CA CYS A 612 52.69 17.23 -36.14
C CYS A 612 52.59 18.73 -36.16
N TYR A 613 51.59 19.24 -36.84
CA TYR A 613 51.19 20.63 -36.84
C TYR A 613 49.76 20.77 -36.31
N VAL A 614 49.54 21.57 -35.26
CA VAL A 614 48.24 21.73 -34.64
C VAL A 614 47.32 22.56 -35.51
N LEU A 615 46.27 21.97 -36.07
CA LEU A 615 45.32 22.61 -36.98
C LEU A 615 44.26 23.40 -36.20
N ASP A 616 43.79 22.86 -35.11
CA ASP A 616 42.72 23.46 -34.31
C ASP A 616 42.90 23.15 -32.83
N GLY A 617 42.45 24.06 -31.97
CA GLY A 617 42.46 23.92 -30.53
C GLY A 617 43.85 23.81 -29.90
N LYS A 618 44.04 22.90 -28.96
CA LYS A 618 45.29 22.61 -28.29
C LYS A 618 45.48 21.12 -28.02
N ILE A 619 46.70 20.66 -28.01
CA ILE A 619 47.06 19.30 -27.61
C ILE A 619 47.71 19.36 -26.26
N THR A 620 47.18 18.58 -25.27
CA THR A 620 47.74 18.49 -23.91
C THR A 620 48.41 17.13 -23.69
N ARG A 621 49.45 17.10 -22.85
CA ARG A 621 50.19 15.85 -22.57
C ARG A 621 49.36 14.74 -22.00
N ASN A 622 48.30 15.08 -21.23
CA ASN A 622 47.46 14.13 -20.52
C ASN A 622 46.17 13.82 -21.29
N SER A 623 46.05 14.22 -22.56
CA SER A 623 44.89 13.90 -23.38
C SER A 623 44.99 12.50 -23.98
N SER A 624 43.86 11.83 -24.10
CA SER A 624 43.72 10.69 -24.99
C SER A 624 43.70 11.17 -26.44
N VAL A 625 44.24 10.38 -27.33
CA VAL A 625 44.32 10.71 -28.75
C VAL A 625 43.78 9.60 -29.62
N ARG A 626 43.11 9.98 -30.69
CA ARG A 626 42.70 9.06 -31.73
C ARG A 626 43.35 9.45 -33.04
N ILE A 627 43.80 8.46 -33.82
CA ILE A 627 44.39 8.64 -35.14
C ILE A 627 43.30 8.43 -36.16
N ILE A 628 43.10 9.43 -36.99
CA ILE A 628 42.14 9.42 -38.08
C ILE A 628 42.91 9.36 -39.40
N ARG A 629 42.70 8.32 -40.20
CA ARG A 629 43.26 8.10 -41.52
C ARG A 629 42.12 8.04 -42.53
N ASP A 630 42.15 8.88 -43.55
CA ASP A 630 41.12 8.96 -44.59
C ASP A 630 39.69 9.10 -44.01
N GLY A 631 39.56 9.81 -42.90
CA GLY A 631 38.27 9.99 -42.20
C GLY A 631 37.83 8.84 -41.30
N ILE A 632 38.64 7.78 -41.16
CA ILE A 632 38.35 6.61 -40.33
C ILE A 632 39.27 6.58 -39.11
N VAL A 633 38.74 6.33 -37.93
CA VAL A 633 39.53 6.14 -36.70
C VAL A 633 40.27 4.82 -36.79
N VAL A 634 41.59 4.86 -36.81
CA VAL A 634 42.47 3.69 -36.93
C VAL A 634 42.87 3.15 -35.55
N PHE A 635 43.12 4.05 -34.60
CA PHE A 635 43.61 3.67 -33.27
C PHE A 635 43.32 4.75 -32.25
N GLU A 636 43.07 4.34 -31.00
CA GLU A 636 42.87 5.21 -29.84
C GLU A 636 43.82 4.81 -28.72
N SER A 637 44.47 5.76 -28.08
CA SER A 637 45.37 5.56 -26.96
C SER A 637 45.74 6.87 -26.27
N GLU A 638 46.60 6.80 -25.29
CA GLU A 638 47.16 7.97 -24.60
C GLU A 638 48.43 8.48 -25.28
N LEU A 639 48.74 9.77 -25.06
CA LEU A 639 49.99 10.33 -25.47
C LEU A 639 51.15 9.87 -24.58
N ALA A 640 52.14 9.15 -25.14
CA ALA A 640 53.34 8.76 -24.39
C ALA A 640 54.29 9.99 -24.17
N SER A 641 54.42 10.90 -25.14
CA SER A 641 55.17 12.12 -24.96
C SER A 641 54.67 13.25 -25.88
N LEU A 642 54.80 14.50 -25.40
CA LEU A 642 54.54 15.71 -26.16
C LEU A 642 55.73 16.64 -26.05
N LYS A 643 56.37 16.94 -27.19
CA LYS A 643 57.56 17.76 -27.24
C LYS A 643 57.44 18.91 -28.25
N ARG A 644 58.07 20.02 -27.96
CA ARG A 644 58.23 21.09 -28.90
C ARG A 644 59.72 21.33 -29.07
N PHE A 645 60.24 21.16 -30.32
CA PHE A 645 61.65 21.05 -30.61
C PHE A 645 62.36 19.92 -29.86
N LYS A 646 63.01 20.18 -28.71
CA LYS A 646 63.69 19.20 -27.88
C LYS A 646 63.14 19.13 -26.44
N ASP A 647 62.29 20.11 -26.10
CA ASP A 647 61.76 20.27 -24.72
C ASP A 647 60.41 19.62 -24.55
N ASP A 648 60.21 18.93 -23.41
CA ASP A 648 58.91 18.40 -23.02
C ASP A 648 57.98 19.55 -22.62
N VAL A 649 56.79 19.60 -23.21
CA VAL A 649 55.78 20.65 -22.97
C VAL A 649 54.49 20.06 -22.42
N LYS A 650 53.77 20.86 -21.64
CA LYS A 650 52.49 20.44 -21.07
C LYS A 650 51.34 20.56 -22.09
N GLU A 651 51.42 21.58 -22.95
CA GLU A 651 50.41 21.81 -24.01
C GLU A 651 51.05 22.52 -25.22
N VAL A 652 50.44 22.32 -26.39
CA VAL A 652 50.79 23.00 -27.64
C VAL A 652 49.52 23.56 -28.26
N ALA A 653 49.50 24.87 -28.53
CA ALA A 653 48.34 25.56 -29.09
C ALA A 653 48.31 25.50 -30.63
N GLN A 654 47.19 25.88 -31.21
CA GLN A 654 46.98 26.01 -32.64
C GLN A 654 48.06 26.81 -33.33
N GLY A 655 48.48 26.36 -34.53
CA GLY A 655 49.48 27.04 -35.34
C GLY A 655 50.92 26.71 -35.00
N TYR A 656 51.20 25.86 -34.06
CA TYR A 656 52.56 25.44 -33.68
C TYR A 656 52.83 23.97 -34.03
N GLU A 657 54.13 23.73 -34.31
CA GLU A 657 54.64 22.38 -34.57
C GLU A 657 54.95 21.68 -33.24
N CYS A 658 54.66 20.36 -33.15
CA CYS A 658 55.00 19.52 -32.03
C CYS A 658 55.44 18.12 -32.47
N GLY A 659 56.19 17.47 -31.60
CA GLY A 659 56.52 16.05 -31.74
C GLY A 659 55.72 15.26 -30.73
N LEU A 660 54.97 14.26 -31.13
CA LEU A 660 54.22 13.41 -30.22
C LEU A 660 54.52 11.93 -30.46
N SER A 661 54.46 11.14 -29.44
CA SER A 661 54.47 9.69 -29.51
C SER A 661 53.23 9.13 -28.85
N ILE A 662 52.68 8.09 -29.43
CA ILE A 662 51.43 7.48 -29.01
C ILE A 662 51.78 6.14 -28.36
N GLU A 663 51.15 5.85 -27.24
CA GLU A 663 51.43 4.60 -26.53
C GLU A 663 50.94 3.39 -27.32
N LYS A 664 51.78 2.36 -27.43
CA LYS A 664 51.48 1.08 -28.09
C LYS A 664 51.14 1.15 -29.58
N PHE A 665 51.38 2.29 -30.27
CA PHE A 665 51.10 2.43 -31.71
C PHE A 665 52.28 2.99 -32.47
N ASN A 666 52.76 2.24 -33.50
CA ASN A 666 53.92 2.57 -34.28
C ASN A 666 53.64 2.76 -35.80
N ASP A 667 52.40 2.40 -36.27
CA ASP A 667 52.02 2.55 -37.70
C ASP A 667 51.45 3.94 -38.01
N ILE A 668 52.20 4.95 -37.63
CA ILE A 668 51.85 6.33 -37.88
C ILE A 668 52.30 6.72 -39.29
N LYS A 669 51.43 7.35 -40.10
CA LYS A 669 51.73 7.79 -41.47
C LYS A 669 51.59 9.30 -41.63
N GLU A 670 52.29 9.80 -42.63
CA GLU A 670 52.16 11.22 -43.02
C GLU A 670 50.79 11.47 -43.65
N GLY A 671 50.10 12.53 -43.19
CA GLY A 671 48.74 12.87 -43.56
C GLY A 671 47.66 12.36 -42.57
N ASP A 672 48.02 11.53 -41.57
CA ASP A 672 47.08 11.15 -40.51
C ASP A 672 46.72 12.37 -39.63
N ILE A 673 45.52 12.45 -39.17
CA ILE A 673 45.04 13.46 -38.22
C ILE A 673 45.01 12.85 -36.81
N VAL A 674 45.68 13.52 -35.89
CA VAL A 674 45.59 13.18 -34.44
C VAL A 674 44.58 14.11 -33.81
N GLU A 675 43.51 13.57 -33.31
CA GLU A 675 42.48 14.27 -32.55
C GLU A 675 42.70 14.00 -31.07
N ALA A 676 42.94 15.07 -30.31
CA ALA A 676 43.12 15.00 -28.87
C ALA A 676 41.79 15.28 -28.14
N TYR A 677 41.40 14.42 -27.23
CA TYR A 677 40.16 14.56 -26.43
C TYR A 677 40.45 14.29 -24.98
N VAL A 678 39.58 14.83 -24.12
CA VAL A 678 39.55 14.59 -22.66
C VAL A 678 38.18 14.17 -22.26
N MET A 679 38.09 13.18 -21.39
CA MET A 679 36.83 12.77 -20.75
C MET A 679 36.51 13.78 -19.65
N GLU A 680 35.47 14.58 -19.83
CA GLU A 680 34.95 15.48 -18.81
C GLU A 680 33.84 14.84 -18.03
N GLU A 681 33.95 14.89 -16.71
CA GLU A 681 32.89 14.43 -15.82
C GLU A 681 31.69 15.40 -15.84
N ILE A 682 30.55 14.92 -16.28
CA ILE A 682 29.30 15.67 -16.21
C ILE A 682 28.48 15.09 -15.08
N LYS A 683 28.25 15.90 -14.04
CA LYS A 683 27.30 15.53 -12.98
C LYS A 683 25.90 15.47 -13.55
N LYS A 684 25.19 14.36 -13.37
CA LYS A 684 23.77 14.25 -13.72
C LYS A 684 22.99 15.34 -12.98
N LYS A 685 22.14 16.06 -13.68
CA LYS A 685 21.33 17.16 -13.12
C LYS A 685 19.90 16.72 -12.79
N GLU A 686 19.47 15.59 -13.33
CA GLU A 686 18.14 15.02 -13.16
C GLU A 686 18.26 13.52 -12.88
N LEU A 687 17.29 12.96 -12.11
CA LEU A 687 17.20 11.54 -11.74
C LEU A 687 16.54 10.73 -12.85
#